data_8dd1d1f7cf18754578cb801da6773885
#
_entry.id   8dd1d1f7cf18754578cb801da6773885
#
_cell.length_a   1.000
_cell.length_b   1.000
_cell.length_c   1.000
_cell.angle_alpha   90.00
_cell.angle_beta   90.00
_cell.angle_gamma   90.00
#
_symmetry.space_group_name_H-M   'P 1'
#
loop_
_entity.id
_entity.type
_entity.pdbx_description
1 polymer ?
#
loop_
_entity_poly.entity_id
_entity_poly.type
_entity_poly.pdbx_seq_one_letter_code
_entity_poly.pdbx_strand_id
1 'polypeptide(L)'
;MVARRRSDDRIEPSFNGRGREEDDEFALDADERIDGRHASRRPSRPPAPRRAPAKRRPERREREGGGLFAFLRRVVYWCIVLGIWAGIGVAGLVLYYGSRMPSASTWAIPERPPNVKITAVDGSVIANRGATGGEALSLDNMSPYIPEAIIAIEDRRFYSHFGVDPFGLARAFVNNLTGQPIQGGSTLTQQLAKNLFLSPDRTLERKVQEVLLSFWLEQKYTKDQILAMYLNRVYFGSNAYGVEAAARRYFNKSARDVNLGEAALLAGLVKAPSRLSPARDPEAANARAQVVLQAMRDQGYISADEIKTAMSQTPASARSYWSGAGQYVADMVMDELQGLVGDVKEDVIVDTTIDKTLEKKAEQSLAGVLDKEGGKFDASQAALVSIDGTGAIRALVGGRDYAASQFNRAVKAKRQPGSSFKPFVYAAALEKGLTPDSVFNDAPIRIGNWTPENYEKKYNGEVTLRTALAKSLNTVAAQLVMYDGPDQVIKLAHRLGIESDLQPNASIALGTSEVSLMELTASYAAFMNGGYKATPHVIRRVTTADGKVLYENTYDNPPRVLSEQIVAEMNMMMMGVINGGTGSSAKLPGWQAAGKTGTTQNSRDALFVGFTSNLTTGVWFGNDDGRPMKKVTGGGLPAKAWKEFMVAAHKGLSPAPLFGMGQTFGDPAANPGVDPNTGQPMAQAQPAPEQPSTVGSIISGVFGGNDDLNRYPPAPGQPRAMPANGGPVPPANVAGGGYDDMVPPGDVGGPQASPGAQPRRTTLLDLIMGQ
;
A
#
# COMPACT_ATOMS: atom_id res chain seq x y z
N MET A 1 -31.10 24.35 45.35
CA MET A 1 -30.05 24.12 46.35
C MET A 1 -28.92 23.36 45.71
N VAL A 2 -27.79 23.93 45.75
CA VAL A 2 -26.52 23.64 45.10
C VAL A 2 -25.87 22.40 45.66
N ALA A 3 -25.30 21.54 44.79
CA ALA A 3 -24.16 20.69 45.14
C ALA A 3 -23.29 20.42 43.89
N ARG A 4 -22.11 21.02 43.90
CA ARG A 4 -20.99 20.80 42.98
C ARG A 4 -20.44 19.40 43.16
N ARG A 5 -20.16 18.70 42.02
CA ARG A 5 -19.18 17.63 41.94
C ARG A 5 -18.11 17.98 40.91
N ARG A 6 -16.87 17.87 41.36
CA ARG A 6 -15.63 17.99 40.57
C ARG A 6 -15.57 16.83 39.59
N SER A 7 -15.27 17.12 38.36
CA SER A 7 -14.82 16.16 37.33
C SER A 7 -13.31 16.26 37.19
N ASP A 8 -12.63 15.14 37.32
CA ASP A 8 -11.23 14.98 36.95
C ASP A 8 -11.11 14.99 35.43
N ASP A 9 -10.46 16.00 34.91
CA ASP A 9 -10.14 16.11 33.48
C ASP A 9 -8.86 15.31 33.17
N ARG A 10 -9.02 14.17 32.49
CA ARG A 10 -7.97 13.57 31.67
C ARG A 10 -8.09 14.13 30.29
N ILE A 11 -7.12 14.93 29.88
CA ILE A 11 -6.98 15.49 28.55
C ILE A 11 -6.32 14.43 27.66
N GLU A 12 -7.07 13.88 26.71
CA GLU A 12 -6.53 13.18 25.55
C GLU A 12 -6.35 14.18 24.38
N PRO A 13 -5.25 14.12 23.61
CA PRO A 13 -5.04 15.07 22.53
C PRO A 13 -5.89 14.71 21.30
N SER A 14 -6.89 15.52 20.98
CA SER A 14 -7.62 15.46 19.73
C SER A 14 -6.90 16.31 18.67
N PHE A 15 -6.51 15.67 17.59
CA PHE A 15 -6.06 16.35 16.38
C PHE A 15 -7.28 16.88 15.60
N ASN A 16 -7.56 18.17 15.75
CA ASN A 16 -8.41 18.91 14.81
C ASN A 16 -7.68 20.18 14.43
N GLY A 17 -6.94 20.10 13.32
CA GLY A 17 -6.17 21.20 12.76
C GLY A 17 -7.03 22.13 11.93
N ARG A 18 -7.30 23.30 12.45
CA ARG A 18 -7.39 24.54 11.67
C ARG A 18 -6.30 25.45 12.19
N GLY A 19 -5.09 25.30 11.66
CA GLY A 19 -3.98 26.19 11.93
C GLY A 19 -4.09 27.44 11.07
N ARG A 20 -4.29 28.56 11.70
CA ARG A 20 -3.79 29.85 11.21
C ARG A 20 -2.27 29.81 11.43
N GLU A 21 -1.53 30.10 10.38
CA GLU A 21 -0.13 30.46 10.45
C GLU A 21 -0.08 31.84 11.11
N GLU A 22 0.49 31.91 12.32
CA GLU A 22 1.04 33.13 12.90
C GLU A 22 2.56 33.01 12.83
N ASP A 23 3.17 34.04 12.25
CA ASP A 23 4.60 34.24 12.11
C ASP A 23 5.23 34.40 13.50
N ASP A 24 6.06 33.46 13.92
CA ASP A 24 6.97 33.63 15.04
C ASP A 24 8.24 34.34 14.58
N GLU A 25 8.25 35.66 14.76
CA GLU A 25 9.40 36.54 14.71
C GLU A 25 10.26 36.28 15.97
N PHE A 26 11.45 35.75 15.80
CA PHE A 26 12.43 35.59 16.86
C PHE A 26 12.99 36.97 17.26
N ALA A 27 12.44 37.59 18.27
CA ALA A 27 13.01 38.72 19.00
C ALA A 27 13.88 38.20 20.14
N LEU A 28 15.18 38.45 20.07
CA LEU A 28 16.10 38.27 21.19
C LEU A 28 15.85 39.38 22.19
N ASP A 29 15.38 39.02 23.36
CA ASP A 29 15.22 39.93 24.51
C ASP A 29 16.56 40.25 25.15
N ALA A 30 16.90 41.56 25.15
CA ALA A 30 18.10 42.10 25.77
C ALA A 30 17.78 42.50 27.20
N ASP A 31 17.81 41.58 28.16
CA ASP A 31 17.91 41.91 29.57
C ASP A 31 18.27 40.67 30.42
N GLU A 32 19.55 40.36 30.47
CA GLU A 32 20.14 39.63 31.59
C GLU A 32 21.26 40.43 32.18
N ARG A 33 20.92 41.32 33.14
CA ARG A 33 21.90 41.99 34.01
C ARG A 33 22.19 41.07 35.18
N ILE A 34 23.40 40.61 35.25
CA ILE A 34 23.95 40.02 36.48
C ILE A 34 24.52 41.15 37.36
N ASP A 35 23.92 41.36 38.48
CA ASP A 35 24.45 42.19 39.56
C ASP A 35 25.63 41.51 40.26
N GLY A 36 26.75 42.17 40.30
CA GLY A 36 27.93 41.81 41.08
C GLY A 36 28.56 43.04 41.71
N ARG A 37 28.13 43.41 42.91
CA ARG A 37 28.78 44.41 43.75
C ARG A 37 30.16 43.95 44.17
N HIS A 38 31.16 44.80 43.98
CA HIS A 38 32.14 45.07 45.04
C HIS A 38 32.83 46.45 44.85
N ALA A 39 32.89 47.15 45.99
CA ALA A 39 33.39 48.48 46.21
C ALA A 39 34.92 48.51 46.17
N SER A 40 35.47 49.63 45.77
CA SER A 40 36.32 50.52 46.55
C SER A 40 37.56 51.10 45.81
N ARG A 41 37.76 52.40 46.10
CA ARG A 41 38.97 53.20 46.08
C ARG A 41 39.39 53.90 44.80
N ARG A 42 39.07 55.19 44.81
CA ARG A 42 39.84 56.23 44.10
C ARG A 42 41.28 56.30 44.59
N PRO A 43 42.23 56.66 43.75
CA PRO A 43 43.18 57.71 44.07
C PRO A 43 43.28 58.81 42.98
N SER A 44 43.34 59.97 43.53
CA SER A 44 43.94 61.26 43.22
C SER A 44 44.59 61.50 41.81
N ARG A 45 44.18 62.64 41.26
CA ARG A 45 44.69 63.40 40.11
C ARG A 45 46.14 63.81 40.34
N PRO A 46 47.03 63.79 39.30
CA PRO A 46 48.17 64.67 39.19
C PRO A 46 47.95 65.75 38.13
N PRO A 47 48.77 66.83 38.17
CA PRO A 47 48.47 68.14 37.62
C PRO A 47 48.83 68.31 36.14
N ALA A 48 48.24 69.35 35.54
CA ALA A 48 48.40 69.72 34.13
C ALA A 48 49.82 70.21 33.76
N PRO A 49 50.33 69.86 32.61
CA PRO A 49 51.50 70.57 32.03
C PRO A 49 51.06 71.65 31.05
N ARG A 50 51.94 72.64 31.02
CA ARG A 50 51.86 73.92 30.38
C ARG A 50 51.63 73.95 28.88
N ARG A 51 50.92 74.99 28.43
CA ARG A 51 50.70 75.40 27.06
C ARG A 51 52.02 75.60 26.29
N ALA A 52 52.10 75.07 25.09
CA ALA A 52 53.05 75.44 24.05
C ALA A 52 52.27 76.07 22.84
N PRO A 53 52.88 76.95 22.04
CA PRO A 53 52.15 77.94 21.27
C PRO A 53 51.54 77.45 19.98
N ALA A 54 50.46 78.14 19.60
CA ALA A 54 49.57 77.87 18.49
C ALA A 54 50.34 77.88 17.14
N LYS A 55 50.28 76.75 16.40
CA LYS A 55 50.59 76.73 14.96
C LYS A 55 49.29 77.11 14.22
N ARG A 56 49.46 78.07 13.28
CA ARG A 56 48.46 78.63 12.38
C ARG A 56 47.77 77.53 11.61
N ARG A 57 46.42 77.56 11.65
CA ARG A 57 45.52 76.78 10.77
C ARG A 57 45.75 77.15 9.30
N PRO A 58 45.91 76.22 8.37
CA PRO A 58 45.74 76.52 6.97
C PRO A 58 44.28 76.76 6.63
N GLU A 59 44.00 77.77 5.86
CA GLU A 59 42.70 78.19 5.36
C GLU A 59 42.04 77.04 4.59
N ARG A 60 40.81 76.74 5.01
CA ARG A 60 39.90 75.78 4.38
C ARG A 60 39.40 76.41 3.07
N ARG A 61 40.07 76.02 1.95
CA ARG A 61 39.45 76.26 0.62
C ARG A 61 38.09 75.57 0.56
N GLU A 62 37.08 76.36 0.51
CA GLU A 62 35.74 75.90 0.16
C GLU A 62 35.75 75.34 -1.25
N ARG A 63 35.65 74.04 -1.37
CA ARG A 63 35.29 73.36 -2.65
C ARG A 63 33.82 73.42 -2.80
N GLU A 64 33.28 74.42 -3.41
CA GLU A 64 31.99 74.44 -4.02
C GLU A 64 31.95 73.45 -5.18
N GLY A 65 30.94 72.67 -5.26
CA GLY A 65 30.55 71.96 -6.48
C GLY A 65 31.00 70.52 -6.61
N GLY A 66 30.24 69.57 -6.01
CA GLY A 66 30.49 68.15 -6.30
C GLY A 66 29.65 67.15 -5.48
N GLY A 67 28.69 67.60 -4.69
CA GLY A 67 27.99 66.73 -3.71
C GLY A 67 27.25 65.56 -4.35
N LEU A 68 26.48 65.80 -5.35
CA LEU A 68 25.62 64.76 -5.99
C LEU A 68 26.46 63.81 -6.85
N PHE A 69 27.42 64.30 -7.61
CA PHE A 69 28.28 63.49 -8.48
C PHE A 69 29.27 62.62 -7.67
N ALA A 70 29.80 63.14 -6.57
CA ALA A 70 30.65 62.40 -5.64
C ALA A 70 29.86 61.35 -4.85
N PHE A 71 28.62 61.64 -4.47
CA PHE A 71 27.71 60.69 -3.87
C PHE A 71 27.33 59.56 -4.84
N LEU A 72 26.91 59.90 -6.08
CA LEU A 72 26.57 58.91 -7.10
C LEU A 72 27.76 57.99 -7.41
N ARG A 73 28.99 58.53 -7.52
CA ARG A 73 30.22 57.76 -7.73
C ARG A 73 30.49 56.81 -6.56
N ARG A 74 30.27 57.23 -5.31
CA ARG A 74 30.39 56.35 -4.12
C ARG A 74 29.32 55.25 -4.12
N VAL A 75 28.08 55.56 -4.46
CA VAL A 75 27.02 54.56 -4.58
C VAL A 75 27.36 53.52 -5.64
N VAL A 76 27.76 53.97 -6.84
CA VAL A 76 28.16 53.07 -7.93
C VAL A 76 29.38 52.22 -7.51
N TYR A 77 30.38 52.81 -6.85
CA TYR A 77 31.54 52.06 -6.33
C TYR A 77 31.10 50.96 -5.33
N TRP A 78 30.28 51.32 -4.35
CA TRP A 78 29.80 50.35 -3.38
C TRP A 78 28.89 49.28 -4.00
N CYS A 79 28.07 49.64 -4.99
CA CYS A 79 27.27 48.67 -5.76
C CYS A 79 28.18 47.68 -6.51
N ILE A 80 29.27 48.18 -7.13
CA ILE A 80 30.24 47.29 -7.81
C ILE A 80 30.97 46.40 -6.80
N VAL A 81 31.45 46.95 -5.67
CA VAL A 81 32.12 46.17 -4.62
C VAL A 81 31.20 45.11 -4.04
N LEU A 82 29.95 45.47 -3.69
CA LEU A 82 28.97 44.55 -3.21
C LEU A 82 28.61 43.49 -4.28
N GLY A 83 28.53 43.92 -5.55
CA GLY A 83 28.32 42.99 -6.68
C GLY A 83 29.45 41.97 -6.82
N ILE A 84 30.69 42.39 -6.67
CA ILE A 84 31.87 41.49 -6.70
C ILE A 84 31.84 40.50 -5.52
N TRP A 85 31.60 40.99 -4.31
CA TRP A 85 31.49 40.11 -3.13
C TRP A 85 30.33 39.16 -3.22
N ALA A 86 29.16 39.61 -3.72
CA ALA A 86 28.03 38.76 -4.00
C ALA A 86 28.38 37.69 -5.05
N GLY A 87 29.10 38.09 -6.11
CA GLY A 87 29.57 37.14 -7.14
C GLY A 87 30.53 36.08 -6.58
N ILE A 88 31.50 36.50 -5.74
CA ILE A 88 32.41 35.56 -5.04
C ILE A 88 31.63 34.62 -4.12
N GLY A 89 30.64 35.14 -3.37
CA GLY A 89 29.78 34.34 -2.50
C GLY A 89 28.97 33.30 -3.29
N VAL A 90 28.38 33.72 -4.41
CA VAL A 90 27.63 32.81 -5.31
C VAL A 90 28.58 31.78 -5.92
N ALA A 91 29.75 32.17 -6.40
CA ALA A 91 30.74 31.23 -6.94
C ALA A 91 31.22 30.22 -5.89
N GLY A 92 31.48 30.67 -4.66
CA GLY A 92 31.83 29.78 -3.55
C GLY A 92 30.72 28.77 -3.22
N LEU A 93 29.47 29.23 -3.22
CA LEU A 93 28.28 28.40 -2.97
C LEU A 93 28.08 27.37 -4.10
N VAL A 94 28.24 27.78 -5.36
CA VAL A 94 28.18 26.90 -6.54
C VAL A 94 29.28 25.84 -6.49
N LEU A 95 30.53 26.22 -6.16
CA LEU A 95 31.65 25.29 -6.04
C LEU A 95 31.43 24.30 -4.88
N TYR A 96 31.00 24.79 -3.74
CA TYR A 96 30.72 23.93 -2.56
C TYR A 96 29.63 22.90 -2.80
N TYR A 97 28.48 23.32 -3.33
CA TYR A 97 27.39 22.38 -3.61
C TYR A 97 27.58 21.59 -4.90
N GLY A 98 28.27 22.18 -5.89
CA GLY A 98 28.66 21.49 -7.11
C GLY A 98 29.58 20.30 -6.87
N SER A 99 30.53 20.43 -5.90
CA SER A 99 31.39 19.29 -5.52
C SER A 99 30.66 18.12 -4.85
N ARG A 100 29.44 18.34 -4.39
CA ARG A 100 28.57 17.32 -3.78
C ARG A 100 27.53 16.74 -4.75
N MET A 101 27.59 17.13 -6.02
CA MET A 101 26.69 16.56 -7.02
C MET A 101 27.00 15.07 -7.25
N PRO A 102 25.95 14.26 -7.59
CA PRO A 102 26.17 12.91 -8.07
C PRO A 102 27.18 12.89 -9.22
N SER A 103 27.93 11.81 -9.37
CA SER A 103 28.93 11.69 -10.45
C SER A 103 28.26 11.86 -11.84
N ALA A 104 28.94 12.51 -12.78
CA ALA A 104 28.42 12.75 -14.13
C ALA A 104 28.03 11.44 -14.87
N SER A 105 28.61 10.32 -14.49
CA SER A 105 28.24 8.99 -14.99
C SER A 105 26.82 8.55 -14.59
N THR A 106 26.26 9.13 -13.52
CA THR A 106 24.86 8.87 -13.08
C THR A 106 23.85 9.83 -13.72
N TRP A 107 24.30 10.79 -14.55
CA TRP A 107 23.42 11.75 -15.24
C TRP A 107 22.90 11.20 -16.59
N ALA A 108 23.10 9.92 -16.88
CA ALA A 108 22.34 9.29 -17.93
C ALA A 108 20.85 9.47 -17.60
N ILE A 109 20.09 10.07 -18.55
CA ILE A 109 18.64 10.13 -18.38
C ILE A 109 18.18 8.69 -18.31
N PRO A 110 17.61 8.25 -17.17
CA PRO A 110 17.14 6.89 -17.06
C PRO A 110 16.18 6.63 -18.24
N GLU A 111 16.34 5.52 -18.92
CA GLU A 111 15.32 5.04 -19.81
C GLU A 111 13.99 5.03 -19.07
N ARG A 112 12.86 5.06 -19.78
CA ARG A 112 11.54 5.16 -19.13
C ARG A 112 11.46 4.14 -17.97
N PRO A 113 10.92 4.52 -16.82
CA PRO A 113 10.68 3.56 -15.76
C PRO A 113 9.86 2.38 -16.29
N PRO A 114 10.20 1.16 -15.88
CA PRO A 114 9.56 -0.03 -16.38
C PRO A 114 8.07 -0.05 -16.06
N ASN A 115 7.30 -0.64 -16.97
CA ASN A 115 5.88 -0.87 -16.79
C ASN A 115 5.64 -2.25 -16.16
N VAL A 116 4.75 -2.31 -15.18
CA VAL A 116 4.27 -3.54 -14.55
C VAL A 116 2.85 -3.80 -15.03
N LYS A 117 2.68 -4.74 -15.97
CA LYS A 117 1.37 -5.18 -16.44
C LYS A 117 0.85 -6.28 -15.53
N ILE A 118 -0.24 -6.04 -14.84
CA ILE A 118 -0.86 -6.96 -13.87
C ILE A 118 -2.06 -7.62 -14.53
N THR A 119 -2.06 -8.96 -14.59
CA THR A 119 -3.09 -9.76 -15.26
C THR A 119 -3.82 -10.68 -14.29
N ALA A 120 -5.07 -10.98 -14.59
CA ALA A 120 -5.88 -11.98 -13.91
C ALA A 120 -5.55 -13.39 -14.43
N VAL A 121 -6.16 -14.42 -13.84
CA VAL A 121 -5.95 -15.83 -14.21
C VAL A 121 -6.31 -16.13 -15.67
N ASP A 122 -7.23 -15.37 -16.27
CA ASP A 122 -7.65 -15.45 -17.66
C ASP A 122 -6.78 -14.63 -18.63
N GLY A 123 -5.69 -14.02 -18.13
CA GLY A 123 -4.80 -13.15 -18.90
C GLY A 123 -5.35 -11.73 -19.13
N SER A 124 -6.58 -11.43 -18.72
CA SER A 124 -7.15 -10.09 -18.85
C SER A 124 -6.43 -9.11 -17.92
N VAL A 125 -6.22 -7.87 -18.39
CA VAL A 125 -5.52 -6.86 -17.61
C VAL A 125 -6.37 -6.37 -16.45
N ILE A 126 -5.82 -6.44 -15.22
CA ILE A 126 -6.36 -5.83 -14.02
C ILE A 126 -5.94 -4.38 -13.95
N ALA A 127 -4.63 -4.13 -14.06
CA ALA A 127 -4.04 -2.80 -14.01
C ALA A 127 -2.67 -2.77 -14.70
N ASN A 128 -2.21 -1.57 -15.04
CA ASN A 128 -0.81 -1.30 -15.33
C ASN A 128 -0.27 -0.37 -14.25
N ARG A 129 0.91 -0.69 -13.73
CA ARG A 129 1.65 0.11 -12.73
C ARG A 129 3.03 0.43 -13.28
N GLY A 130 3.63 1.50 -12.79
CA GLY A 130 4.89 2.01 -13.27
C GLY A 130 4.74 3.45 -13.74
N ALA A 131 5.85 4.09 -14.11
CA ALA A 131 5.84 5.51 -14.44
C ALA A 131 5.14 5.83 -15.77
N THR A 132 4.70 4.82 -16.51
CA THR A 132 4.02 5.06 -17.78
C THR A 132 2.90 4.05 -17.97
N GLY A 133 1.69 4.39 -17.61
CA GLY A 133 0.52 3.75 -18.20
C GLY A 133 0.35 4.09 -19.68
N GLY A 134 1.42 4.56 -20.37
CA GLY A 134 1.38 5.00 -21.74
C GLY A 134 2.73 5.05 -22.44
N GLU A 135 2.70 5.07 -23.74
CA GLU A 135 3.82 5.31 -24.64
C GLU A 135 4.43 6.70 -24.41
N ALA A 136 5.76 6.83 -24.48
CA ALA A 136 6.41 8.13 -24.48
C ALA A 136 6.10 8.83 -25.81
N LEU A 137 5.44 9.98 -25.75
CA LEU A 137 5.03 10.74 -26.92
C LEU A 137 6.03 11.87 -27.21
N SER A 138 6.36 12.08 -28.52
CA SER A 138 6.95 13.33 -28.96
C SER A 138 5.92 14.47 -28.91
N LEU A 139 6.37 15.72 -28.92
CA LEU A 139 5.45 16.86 -28.93
C LEU A 139 4.47 16.82 -30.09
N ASP A 140 4.93 16.39 -31.28
CA ASP A 140 4.11 16.27 -32.49
C ASP A 140 3.04 15.16 -32.40
N ASN A 141 3.24 14.22 -31.49
CA ASN A 141 2.33 13.09 -31.27
C ASN A 141 1.40 13.26 -30.09
N MET A 142 1.32 14.45 -29.48
CA MET A 142 0.34 14.78 -28.45
C MET A 142 -0.52 15.97 -28.88
N SER A 143 -1.67 16.14 -28.23
CA SER A 143 -2.52 17.33 -28.47
C SER A 143 -1.70 18.61 -28.25
N PRO A 144 -1.72 19.58 -29.19
CA PRO A 144 -0.96 20.82 -29.07
C PRO A 144 -1.33 21.64 -27.84
N TYR A 145 -2.55 21.49 -27.35
CA TYR A 145 -3.01 22.17 -26.13
C TYR A 145 -2.26 21.76 -24.87
N ILE A 146 -1.66 20.56 -24.83
CA ILE A 146 -0.96 20.05 -23.64
C ILE A 146 0.34 20.86 -23.38
N PRO A 147 1.32 20.92 -24.32
CA PRO A 147 2.52 21.72 -24.12
C PRO A 147 2.21 23.21 -23.92
N GLU A 148 1.25 23.78 -24.66
CA GLU A 148 0.84 25.17 -24.50
C GLU A 148 0.26 25.46 -23.12
N ALA A 149 -0.60 24.60 -22.58
CA ALA A 149 -1.19 24.75 -21.25
C ALA A 149 -0.12 24.68 -20.14
N ILE A 150 0.83 23.74 -20.26
CA ILE A 150 1.92 23.60 -19.30
C ILE A 150 2.84 24.83 -19.33
N ILE A 151 3.26 25.30 -20.51
CA ILE A 151 4.09 26.49 -20.66
C ILE A 151 3.36 27.71 -20.09
N ALA A 152 2.09 27.87 -20.43
CA ALA A 152 1.28 29.00 -19.99
C ALA A 152 1.19 29.13 -18.47
N ILE A 153 1.09 28.01 -17.76
CA ILE A 153 0.85 28.04 -16.30
C ILE A 153 2.13 27.88 -15.47
N GLU A 154 3.12 27.11 -15.94
CA GLU A 154 4.33 26.79 -15.19
C GLU A 154 5.52 27.68 -15.57
N ASP A 155 5.71 28.00 -16.86
CA ASP A 155 6.92 28.70 -17.33
C ASP A 155 6.64 29.50 -18.61
N ARG A 156 5.99 30.64 -18.48
CA ARG A 156 5.55 31.49 -19.62
C ARG A 156 6.65 31.89 -20.59
N ARG A 157 7.90 31.89 -20.16
CA ARG A 157 9.06 32.30 -20.97
C ARG A 157 10.02 31.16 -21.24
N PHE A 158 9.52 29.93 -21.20
CA PHE A 158 10.29 28.71 -21.35
C PHE A 158 11.27 28.77 -22.53
N TYR A 159 10.83 29.21 -23.70
CA TYR A 159 11.66 29.31 -24.89
C TYR A 159 12.64 30.51 -24.90
N SER A 160 12.53 31.45 -23.95
CA SER A 160 13.31 32.69 -23.93
C SER A 160 14.40 32.77 -22.88
N HIS A 161 14.52 31.77 -22.01
CA HIS A 161 15.59 31.72 -21.00
C HIS A 161 16.40 30.43 -21.12
N PHE A 162 17.57 30.38 -20.47
CA PHE A 162 18.47 29.23 -20.46
C PHE A 162 18.50 28.60 -19.05
N GLY A 163 17.58 27.67 -18.78
CA GLY A 163 17.47 26.90 -17.54
C GLY A 163 16.91 27.66 -16.33
N VAL A 164 17.19 28.94 -16.23
CA VAL A 164 16.72 29.83 -15.15
C VAL A 164 16.07 31.07 -15.76
N ASP A 165 14.96 31.54 -15.20
CA ASP A 165 14.28 32.76 -15.57
C ASP A 165 14.54 33.88 -14.55
N PRO A 166 15.56 34.78 -14.73
CA PRO A 166 15.87 35.85 -13.78
C PRO A 166 14.72 36.85 -13.61
N PHE A 167 14.00 37.16 -14.70
CA PHE A 167 12.88 38.08 -14.65
C PHE A 167 11.64 37.46 -14.00
N GLY A 168 11.42 36.15 -14.19
CA GLY A 168 10.40 35.39 -13.49
C GLY A 168 10.65 35.35 -11.99
N LEU A 169 11.90 35.13 -11.58
CA LEU A 169 12.33 35.18 -10.19
C LEU A 169 12.13 36.57 -9.57
N ALA A 170 12.54 37.63 -10.27
CA ALA A 170 12.34 39.02 -9.81
C ALA A 170 10.85 39.34 -9.65
N ARG A 171 10.02 38.95 -10.62
CA ARG A 171 8.57 39.12 -10.54
C ARG A 171 7.96 38.34 -9.36
N ALA A 172 8.34 37.07 -9.18
CA ALA A 172 7.87 36.25 -8.07
C ALA A 172 8.26 36.84 -6.72
N PHE A 173 9.50 37.37 -6.61
CA PHE A 173 9.98 38.05 -5.41
C PHE A 173 9.15 39.32 -5.08
N VAL A 174 8.90 40.18 -6.08
CA VAL A 174 8.08 41.39 -5.90
C VAL A 174 6.64 41.02 -5.51
N ASN A 175 6.02 40.02 -6.18
CA ASN A 175 4.67 39.60 -5.87
C ASN A 175 4.55 39.01 -4.45
N ASN A 176 5.53 38.23 -4.02
CA ASN A 176 5.56 37.66 -2.68
C ASN A 176 5.75 38.75 -1.58
N LEU A 177 6.49 39.83 -1.89
CA LEU A 177 6.65 40.98 -0.98
C LEU A 177 5.39 41.88 -0.92
N THR A 178 4.61 41.92 -2.00
CA THR A 178 3.40 42.79 -2.10
C THR A 178 2.12 42.10 -1.65
N GLY A 179 2.20 40.89 -1.04
CA GLY A 179 1.06 40.14 -0.52
C GLY A 179 0.17 39.53 -1.63
N GLN A 180 0.66 39.47 -2.86
CA GLN A 180 0.00 38.76 -3.96
C GLN A 180 0.10 37.23 -3.74
N PRO A 181 -0.80 36.42 -4.31
CA PRO A 181 -0.70 34.96 -4.19
C PRO A 181 0.69 34.45 -4.56
N ILE A 182 1.26 33.60 -3.69
CA ILE A 182 2.63 33.05 -3.83
C ILE A 182 2.78 32.44 -5.22
N GLN A 183 3.68 33.01 -6.03
CA GLN A 183 4.03 32.53 -7.35
C GLN A 183 5.37 31.78 -7.28
N GLY A 184 5.43 30.57 -7.85
CA GLY A 184 6.65 29.80 -8.01
C GLY A 184 7.55 30.44 -9.06
N GLY A 185 8.87 30.54 -8.77
CA GLY A 185 9.88 31.03 -9.70
C GLY A 185 10.74 29.93 -10.31
N SER A 186 10.37 28.65 -10.21
CA SER A 186 11.13 27.54 -10.78
C SER A 186 10.71 27.27 -12.21
N THR A 187 11.66 27.11 -13.12
CA THR A 187 11.43 26.80 -14.53
C THR A 187 11.08 25.34 -14.76
N LEU A 188 10.51 25.01 -15.93
CA LEU A 188 10.26 23.61 -16.34
C LEU A 188 11.54 22.78 -16.35
N THR A 189 12.68 23.37 -16.79
CA THR A 189 13.97 22.68 -16.79
C THR A 189 14.46 22.37 -15.38
N GLN A 190 14.26 23.27 -14.40
CA GLN A 190 14.57 23.00 -12.99
C GLN A 190 13.67 21.93 -12.40
N GLN A 191 12.39 21.92 -12.74
CA GLN A 191 11.45 20.88 -12.31
C GLN A 191 11.83 19.52 -12.91
N LEU A 192 12.24 19.48 -14.18
CA LEU A 192 12.74 18.27 -14.82
C LEU A 192 14.02 17.77 -14.14
N ALA A 193 14.99 18.64 -13.91
CA ALA A 193 16.23 18.31 -13.23
C ALA A 193 15.98 17.69 -11.85
N LYS A 194 15.07 18.28 -11.08
CA LYS A 194 14.63 17.74 -9.79
C LYS A 194 14.05 16.31 -9.94
N ASN A 195 13.15 16.11 -10.89
CA ASN A 195 12.45 14.84 -11.06
C ASN A 195 13.34 13.71 -11.60
N LEU A 196 14.44 14.06 -12.30
CA LEU A 196 15.36 13.09 -12.88
C LEU A 196 16.47 12.66 -11.93
N PHE A 197 17.02 13.60 -11.14
CA PHE A 197 18.33 13.40 -10.53
C PHE A 197 18.39 13.65 -9.03
N LEU A 198 17.35 14.23 -8.40
CA LEU A 198 17.43 14.71 -7.03
C LEU A 198 16.36 14.08 -6.13
N SER A 199 16.71 13.98 -4.83
CA SER A 199 15.76 13.52 -3.80
C SER A 199 14.63 14.54 -3.57
N PRO A 200 13.49 14.12 -3.01
CA PRO A 200 12.34 14.99 -2.74
C PRO A 200 12.58 16.02 -1.61
N ASP A 201 13.69 15.94 -0.88
CA ASP A 201 13.99 16.79 0.28
C ASP A 201 14.07 18.29 -0.08
N ARG A 202 13.49 19.14 0.76
CA ARG A 202 13.46 20.59 0.54
C ARG A 202 14.65 21.26 1.20
N THR A 203 15.81 21.26 0.55
CA THR A 203 17.06 21.88 1.04
C THR A 203 17.58 22.95 0.08
N LEU A 204 18.38 23.90 0.60
CA LEU A 204 19.10 24.87 -0.21
C LEU A 204 20.08 24.17 -1.16
N GLU A 205 20.76 23.14 -0.67
CA GLU A 205 21.65 22.30 -1.47
C GLU A 205 20.97 21.78 -2.72
N ARG A 206 19.83 21.11 -2.55
CA ARG A 206 19.03 20.62 -3.68
C ARG A 206 18.65 21.74 -4.65
N LYS A 207 18.31 22.94 -4.16
CA LYS A 207 17.92 24.05 -5.04
C LYS A 207 19.10 24.56 -5.89
N VAL A 208 20.31 24.59 -5.34
CA VAL A 208 21.53 24.92 -6.10
C VAL A 208 21.81 23.82 -7.13
N GLN A 209 21.69 22.56 -6.75
CA GLN A 209 21.85 21.43 -7.67
C GLN A 209 20.81 21.45 -8.81
N GLU A 210 19.54 21.80 -8.53
CA GLU A 210 18.51 22.00 -9.57
C GLU A 210 18.95 23.02 -10.61
N VAL A 211 19.51 24.17 -10.17
CA VAL A 211 19.99 25.21 -11.08
C VAL A 211 21.13 24.72 -11.94
N LEU A 212 22.14 24.07 -11.35
CA LEU A 212 23.30 23.55 -12.08
C LEU A 212 22.90 22.49 -13.11
N LEU A 213 22.06 21.55 -12.70
CA LEU A 213 21.52 20.51 -13.58
C LEU A 213 20.62 21.08 -14.68
N SER A 214 19.89 22.17 -14.40
CA SER A 214 19.08 22.83 -15.45
C SER A 214 19.96 23.46 -16.54
N PHE A 215 21.09 24.07 -16.19
CA PHE A 215 22.06 24.56 -17.19
C PHE A 215 22.64 23.42 -18.02
N TRP A 216 23.00 22.31 -17.38
CA TRP A 216 23.49 21.13 -18.09
C TRP A 216 22.47 20.55 -19.06
N LEU A 217 21.20 20.44 -18.65
CA LEU A 217 20.11 19.98 -19.53
C LEU A 217 19.93 20.89 -20.74
N GLU A 218 19.94 22.21 -20.55
CA GLU A 218 19.80 23.20 -21.63
C GLU A 218 21.00 23.23 -22.58
N GLN A 219 22.18 22.84 -22.10
CA GLN A 219 23.37 22.70 -22.95
C GLN A 219 23.29 21.43 -23.81
N LYS A 220 22.70 20.35 -23.27
CA LYS A 220 22.71 19.03 -23.89
C LYS A 220 21.50 18.76 -24.80
N TYR A 221 20.34 19.36 -24.50
CA TYR A 221 19.07 19.10 -25.16
C TYR A 221 18.40 20.38 -25.64
N THR A 222 17.63 20.26 -26.73
CA THR A 222 16.80 21.38 -27.22
C THR A 222 15.61 21.62 -26.28
N LYS A 223 15.02 22.81 -26.36
CA LYS A 223 13.82 23.17 -25.59
C LYS A 223 12.69 22.14 -25.78
N ASP A 224 12.46 21.72 -27.01
CA ASP A 224 11.41 20.74 -27.33
C ASP A 224 11.70 19.38 -26.72
N GLN A 225 12.97 18.95 -26.72
CA GLN A 225 13.38 17.71 -26.07
C GLN A 225 13.18 17.79 -24.54
N ILE A 226 13.55 18.93 -23.92
CA ILE A 226 13.33 19.15 -22.48
C ILE A 226 11.85 19.13 -22.14
N LEU A 227 11.01 19.78 -22.93
CA LEU A 227 9.57 19.81 -22.74
C LEU A 227 8.96 18.41 -22.92
N ALA A 228 9.35 17.69 -23.97
CA ALA A 228 8.89 16.32 -24.19
C ALA A 228 9.29 15.40 -23.02
N MET A 229 10.53 15.48 -22.54
CA MET A 229 10.98 14.72 -21.37
C MET A 229 10.18 15.07 -20.12
N TYR A 230 9.88 16.36 -19.90
CA TYR A 230 9.08 16.81 -18.78
C TYR A 230 7.65 16.24 -18.84
N LEU A 231 6.98 16.39 -19.97
CA LEU A 231 5.61 15.94 -20.19
C LEU A 231 5.45 14.41 -20.06
N ASN A 232 6.48 13.65 -20.44
CA ASN A 232 6.47 12.20 -20.32
C ASN A 232 6.82 11.69 -18.90
N ARG A 233 7.25 12.57 -17.98
CA ARG A 233 7.73 12.15 -16.64
C ARG A 233 7.03 12.80 -15.47
N VAL A 234 6.46 14.00 -15.65
CA VAL A 234 5.85 14.73 -14.53
C VAL A 234 4.69 13.93 -13.94
N TYR A 235 4.56 13.99 -12.62
CA TYR A 235 3.49 13.34 -11.88
C TYR A 235 2.21 14.16 -11.94
N PHE A 236 1.14 13.57 -12.45
CA PHE A 236 -0.19 14.18 -12.57
C PHE A 236 -1.18 13.75 -11.48
N GLY A 237 -0.73 13.01 -10.49
CA GLY A 237 -1.61 12.47 -9.45
C GLY A 237 -2.14 11.09 -9.79
N SER A 238 -2.78 10.47 -8.79
CA SER A 238 -3.43 9.18 -8.98
C SER A 238 -2.51 8.12 -9.62
N ASN A 239 -1.24 8.12 -9.28
CA ASN A 239 -0.18 7.25 -9.84
C ASN A 239 0.03 7.37 -11.36
N ALA A 240 -0.39 8.51 -11.98
CA ALA A 240 -0.15 8.80 -13.38
C ALA A 240 1.12 9.64 -13.55
N TYR A 241 2.15 9.05 -14.15
CA TYR A 241 3.38 9.71 -14.56
C TYR A 241 3.40 9.86 -16.08
N GLY A 242 3.58 11.08 -16.56
CA GLY A 242 3.51 11.44 -17.97
C GLY A 242 2.08 11.69 -18.48
N VAL A 243 2.01 12.48 -19.55
CA VAL A 243 0.72 12.96 -20.11
C VAL A 243 -0.14 11.86 -20.69
N GLU A 244 0.45 10.84 -21.32
CA GLU A 244 -0.30 9.71 -21.90
C GLU A 244 -0.97 8.90 -20.78
N ALA A 245 -0.23 8.58 -19.72
CA ALA A 245 -0.78 7.94 -18.54
C ALA A 245 -1.89 8.77 -17.91
N ALA A 246 -1.69 10.08 -17.80
CA ALA A 246 -2.67 11.00 -17.22
C ALA A 246 -3.93 11.12 -18.10
N ALA A 247 -3.79 11.23 -19.41
CA ALA A 247 -4.92 11.30 -20.34
C ALA A 247 -5.76 10.02 -20.31
N ARG A 248 -5.13 8.86 -20.33
CA ARG A 248 -5.81 7.58 -20.17
C ARG A 248 -6.48 7.47 -18.79
N ARG A 249 -5.77 7.96 -17.77
CA ARG A 249 -6.22 7.96 -16.40
C ARG A 249 -7.48 8.77 -16.17
N TYR A 250 -7.47 10.01 -16.59
CA TYR A 250 -8.52 10.96 -16.27
C TYR A 250 -9.63 11.00 -17.32
N PHE A 251 -9.34 10.63 -18.57
CA PHE A 251 -10.27 10.78 -19.70
C PHE A 251 -10.49 9.50 -20.50
N ASN A 252 -9.78 8.41 -20.18
CA ASN A 252 -9.84 7.13 -20.92
C ASN A 252 -9.54 7.27 -22.43
N LYS A 253 -8.66 8.19 -22.80
CA LYS A 253 -8.21 8.43 -24.18
C LYS A 253 -6.71 8.68 -24.24
N SER A 254 -6.13 8.64 -25.45
CA SER A 254 -4.73 9.01 -25.66
C SER A 254 -4.52 10.50 -25.43
N ALA A 255 -3.31 10.91 -25.02
CA ALA A 255 -2.91 12.31 -24.97
C ALA A 255 -2.94 12.99 -26.37
N ARG A 256 -2.98 12.21 -27.45
CA ARG A 256 -3.19 12.71 -28.82
C ARG A 256 -4.58 13.36 -29.00
N ASP A 257 -5.57 12.81 -28.29
CA ASP A 257 -7.00 13.14 -28.46
C ASP A 257 -7.54 14.06 -27.37
N VAL A 258 -6.66 14.58 -26.50
CA VAL A 258 -7.02 15.48 -25.40
C VAL A 258 -7.47 16.83 -25.95
N ASN A 259 -8.67 17.28 -25.56
CA ASN A 259 -9.18 18.58 -25.93
C ASN A 259 -8.64 19.72 -25.04
N LEU A 260 -8.97 20.97 -25.38
CA LEU A 260 -8.48 22.14 -24.66
C LEU A 260 -8.83 22.14 -23.16
N GLY A 261 -10.07 21.81 -22.81
CA GLY A 261 -10.51 21.80 -21.40
C GLY A 261 -9.78 20.71 -20.58
N GLU A 262 -9.57 19.56 -21.18
CA GLU A 262 -8.84 18.44 -20.59
C GLU A 262 -7.34 18.74 -20.46
N ALA A 263 -6.72 19.37 -21.46
CA ALA A 263 -5.33 19.81 -21.39
C ALA A 263 -5.12 20.84 -20.27
N ALA A 264 -6.04 21.81 -20.14
CA ALA A 264 -6.01 22.76 -19.05
C ALA A 264 -6.17 22.10 -17.67
N LEU A 265 -7.01 21.07 -17.57
CA LEU A 265 -7.16 20.29 -16.35
C LEU A 265 -5.85 19.56 -16.01
N LEU A 266 -5.24 18.85 -16.97
CA LEU A 266 -3.96 18.18 -16.76
C LEU A 266 -2.89 19.17 -16.29
N ALA A 267 -2.72 20.29 -16.96
CA ALA A 267 -1.76 21.32 -16.58
C ALA A 267 -2.04 21.88 -15.18
N GLY A 268 -3.31 22.01 -14.81
CA GLY A 268 -3.73 22.43 -13.48
C GLY A 268 -3.33 21.46 -12.36
N LEU A 269 -3.31 20.15 -12.65
CA LEU A 269 -2.97 19.12 -11.68
C LEU A 269 -1.51 19.18 -11.20
N VAL A 270 -0.57 19.61 -12.07
CA VAL A 270 0.87 19.59 -11.76
C VAL A 270 1.21 20.34 -10.48
N LYS A 271 0.51 21.41 -10.17
CA LYS A 271 0.72 22.21 -8.94
C LYS A 271 0.51 21.42 -7.65
N ALA A 272 -0.49 20.55 -7.60
CA ALA A 272 -0.83 19.76 -6.42
C ALA A 272 -1.63 18.50 -6.83
N PRO A 273 -0.97 17.51 -7.46
CA PRO A 273 -1.63 16.43 -8.18
C PRO A 273 -2.63 15.62 -7.34
N SER A 274 -2.25 15.28 -6.09
CA SER A 274 -3.12 14.49 -5.21
C SER A 274 -4.30 15.30 -4.65
N ARG A 275 -4.13 16.60 -4.46
CA ARG A 275 -5.17 17.47 -3.90
C ARG A 275 -6.19 17.92 -4.96
N LEU A 276 -5.71 18.21 -6.17
CA LEU A 276 -6.51 18.71 -7.28
C LEU A 276 -7.05 17.59 -8.18
N SER A 277 -6.91 16.32 -7.77
CA SER A 277 -7.45 15.20 -8.54
C SER A 277 -8.96 15.35 -8.73
N PRO A 278 -9.48 15.30 -9.97
CA PRO A 278 -10.92 15.40 -10.24
C PRO A 278 -11.77 14.32 -9.55
N ALA A 279 -11.16 13.19 -9.23
CA ALA A 279 -11.82 12.12 -8.47
C ALA A 279 -12.04 12.49 -6.99
N ARG A 280 -11.18 13.38 -6.44
CA ARG A 280 -11.24 13.79 -5.04
C ARG A 280 -12.02 15.10 -4.85
N ASP A 281 -11.73 16.09 -5.70
CA ASP A 281 -12.30 17.42 -5.62
C ASP A 281 -12.51 18.00 -7.04
N PRO A 282 -13.65 17.66 -7.68
CA PRO A 282 -13.95 18.11 -9.03
C PRO A 282 -14.04 19.64 -9.15
N GLU A 283 -14.53 20.32 -8.09
CA GLU A 283 -14.70 21.78 -8.10
C GLU A 283 -13.35 22.50 -8.07
N ALA A 284 -12.44 22.08 -7.18
CA ALA A 284 -11.09 22.64 -7.13
C ALA A 284 -10.29 22.33 -8.41
N ALA A 285 -10.47 21.15 -9.01
CA ALA A 285 -9.88 20.79 -10.29
C ALA A 285 -10.35 21.70 -11.42
N ASN A 286 -11.67 21.92 -11.53
CA ASN A 286 -12.26 22.81 -12.53
C ASN A 286 -11.85 24.27 -12.32
N ALA A 287 -11.88 24.75 -11.09
CA ALA A 287 -11.43 26.11 -10.77
C ALA A 287 -9.96 26.33 -11.18
N ARG A 288 -9.10 25.32 -10.98
CA ARG A 288 -7.69 25.37 -11.38
C ARG A 288 -7.54 25.31 -12.91
N ALA A 289 -8.34 24.50 -13.62
CA ALA A 289 -8.35 24.47 -15.08
C ALA A 289 -8.73 25.83 -15.68
N GLN A 290 -9.69 26.56 -15.08
CA GLN A 290 -10.03 27.92 -15.47
C GLN A 290 -8.84 28.88 -15.39
N VAL A 291 -8.04 28.78 -14.32
CA VAL A 291 -6.81 29.58 -14.17
C VAL A 291 -5.80 29.28 -15.28
N VAL A 292 -5.71 28.01 -15.71
CA VAL A 292 -4.84 27.60 -16.83
C VAL A 292 -5.35 28.19 -18.15
N LEU A 293 -6.64 28.04 -18.45
CA LEU A 293 -7.27 28.60 -19.66
C LEU A 293 -7.07 30.12 -19.75
N GLN A 294 -7.23 30.81 -18.61
CA GLN A 294 -6.95 32.25 -18.56
C GLN A 294 -5.46 32.54 -18.84
N ALA A 295 -4.53 31.76 -18.32
CA ALA A 295 -3.10 31.92 -18.59
C ALA A 295 -2.76 31.67 -20.07
N MET A 296 -3.40 30.68 -20.71
CA MET A 296 -3.25 30.42 -22.15
C MET A 296 -3.74 31.57 -22.99
N ARG A 297 -4.91 32.17 -22.63
CA ARG A 297 -5.43 33.36 -23.30
C ARG A 297 -4.50 34.57 -23.15
N ASP A 298 -4.00 34.80 -21.94
CA ASP A 298 -3.12 35.95 -21.66
C ASP A 298 -1.82 35.86 -22.46
N GLN A 299 -1.46 34.68 -22.97
CA GLN A 299 -0.30 34.45 -23.85
C GLN A 299 -0.66 34.32 -25.33
N GLY A 300 -1.93 34.43 -25.67
CA GLY A 300 -2.41 34.40 -27.05
C GLY A 300 -2.49 33.02 -27.68
N TYR A 301 -2.39 31.94 -26.89
CA TYR A 301 -2.58 30.56 -27.40
C TYR A 301 -4.04 30.30 -27.78
N ILE A 302 -4.98 30.88 -27.05
CA ILE A 302 -6.42 30.69 -27.26
C ILE A 302 -7.20 32.00 -27.16
N SER A 303 -8.41 32.04 -27.76
CA SER A 303 -9.37 33.12 -27.70
C SER A 303 -10.32 33.02 -26.50
N ALA A 304 -11.06 34.08 -26.23
CA ALA A 304 -12.10 34.10 -25.19
C ALA A 304 -13.28 33.16 -25.49
N ASP A 305 -13.60 32.93 -26.77
CA ASP A 305 -14.70 32.06 -27.16
C ASP A 305 -14.33 30.58 -27.05
N GLU A 306 -13.05 30.25 -27.27
CA GLU A 306 -12.52 28.89 -27.00
C GLU A 306 -12.55 28.53 -25.51
N ILE A 307 -12.35 29.51 -24.61
CA ILE A 307 -12.53 29.28 -23.16
C ILE A 307 -13.98 28.90 -22.86
N LYS A 308 -14.96 29.63 -23.40
CA LYS A 308 -16.39 29.35 -23.19
C LYS A 308 -16.74 27.94 -23.67
N THR A 309 -16.24 27.55 -24.84
CA THR A 309 -16.45 26.23 -25.42
C THR A 309 -15.81 25.14 -24.57
N ALA A 310 -14.55 25.30 -24.13
CA ALA A 310 -13.84 24.36 -23.27
C ALA A 310 -14.53 24.17 -21.92
N MET A 311 -15.07 25.26 -21.35
CA MET A 311 -15.79 25.23 -20.07
C MET A 311 -17.18 24.58 -20.16
N SER A 312 -17.84 24.64 -21.33
CA SER A 312 -19.13 23.99 -21.55
C SER A 312 -19.02 22.47 -21.76
N GLN A 313 -17.85 21.98 -22.14
CA GLN A 313 -17.55 20.57 -22.30
C GLN A 313 -17.11 20.00 -20.95
N THR A 314 -18.05 19.38 -20.23
CA THR A 314 -17.71 18.65 -19.00
C THR A 314 -16.73 17.53 -19.38
N PRO A 315 -15.50 17.48 -18.80
CA PRO A 315 -14.59 16.39 -19.06
C PRO A 315 -15.27 15.07 -18.75
N ALA A 316 -15.20 14.12 -19.68
CA ALA A 316 -15.73 12.77 -19.46
C ALA A 316 -15.07 12.21 -18.19
N SER A 317 -15.83 12.12 -17.11
CA SER A 317 -15.37 11.63 -15.85
C SER A 317 -14.96 10.16 -16.02
N ALA A 318 -13.68 9.89 -16.03
CA ALA A 318 -13.15 8.53 -16.05
C ALA A 318 -13.35 7.83 -14.68
N ARG A 319 -14.58 7.82 -14.17
CA ARG A 319 -14.91 7.02 -12.97
C ARG A 319 -14.55 5.54 -13.13
N SER A 320 -14.48 5.03 -14.37
CA SER A 320 -14.33 3.59 -14.61
C SER A 320 -12.89 3.07 -14.52
N TYR A 321 -11.86 3.89 -14.72
CA TYR A 321 -10.47 3.39 -14.75
C TYR A 321 -9.85 3.17 -13.36
N TRP A 322 -10.34 3.86 -12.33
CA TRP A 322 -9.88 3.74 -10.93
C TRP A 322 -11.00 3.40 -9.96
N SER A 323 -12.18 3.19 -10.45
CA SER A 323 -13.23 2.53 -9.73
C SER A 323 -13.05 1.03 -9.94
N GLY A 324 -12.99 0.30 -8.87
CA GLY A 324 -12.93 -1.15 -8.90
C GLY A 324 -11.92 -1.72 -7.93
N ALA A 325 -12.27 -2.85 -7.39
CA ALA A 325 -11.48 -3.57 -6.39
C ALA A 325 -10.09 -3.98 -6.91
N GLY A 326 -9.93 -4.20 -8.21
CA GLY A 326 -8.66 -4.54 -8.84
C GLY A 326 -7.51 -3.56 -8.59
N GLN A 327 -7.82 -2.34 -8.17
CA GLN A 327 -6.78 -1.38 -7.79
C GLN A 327 -6.14 -1.71 -6.45
N TYR A 328 -6.89 -2.26 -5.47
CA TYR A 328 -6.32 -2.78 -4.23
C TYR A 328 -5.38 -3.97 -4.48
N VAL A 329 -5.76 -4.83 -5.44
CA VAL A 329 -4.90 -5.93 -5.91
C VAL A 329 -3.61 -5.39 -6.52
N ALA A 330 -3.73 -4.39 -7.39
CA ALA A 330 -2.56 -3.82 -8.05
C ALA A 330 -1.58 -3.17 -7.07
N ASP A 331 -2.07 -2.50 -6.03
CA ASP A 331 -1.22 -1.94 -4.98
C ASP A 331 -0.55 -3.05 -4.16
N MET A 332 -1.28 -4.12 -3.83
CA MET A 332 -0.72 -5.29 -3.14
C MET A 332 0.40 -5.95 -3.97
N VAL A 333 0.18 -6.13 -5.28
CA VAL A 333 1.22 -6.65 -6.19
C VAL A 333 2.46 -5.77 -6.17
N MET A 334 2.31 -4.44 -6.23
CA MET A 334 3.46 -3.52 -6.20
C MET A 334 4.21 -3.54 -4.87
N ASP A 335 3.49 -3.70 -3.74
CA ASP A 335 4.09 -3.82 -2.41
C ASP A 335 4.94 -5.12 -2.28
N GLU A 336 4.53 -6.23 -2.93
CA GLU A 336 5.21 -7.53 -2.86
C GLU A 336 6.31 -7.72 -3.93
N LEU A 337 6.13 -7.11 -5.11
CA LEU A 337 6.95 -7.37 -6.31
C LEU A 337 8.45 -7.15 -6.07
N GLN A 338 8.81 -6.05 -5.40
CA GLN A 338 10.20 -5.73 -5.12
C GLN A 338 10.89 -6.79 -4.23
N GLY A 339 10.15 -7.35 -3.27
CA GLY A 339 10.65 -8.44 -2.41
C GLY A 339 10.90 -9.73 -3.17
N LEU A 340 10.16 -9.99 -4.26
CA LEU A 340 10.24 -11.24 -5.02
C LEU A 340 11.29 -11.20 -6.14
N VAL A 341 11.39 -10.08 -6.87
CA VAL A 341 12.25 -9.98 -8.07
C VAL A 341 13.33 -8.90 -7.96
N GLY A 342 13.39 -8.16 -6.84
CA GLY A 342 14.28 -7.01 -6.68
C GLY A 342 13.81 -5.79 -7.48
N ASP A 343 14.76 -4.90 -7.82
CA ASP A 343 14.46 -3.70 -8.61
C ASP A 343 14.10 -4.07 -10.05
N VAL A 344 12.89 -3.72 -10.43
CA VAL A 344 12.38 -3.92 -11.80
C VAL A 344 13.04 -2.90 -12.74
N LYS A 345 13.86 -3.39 -13.67
CA LYS A 345 14.63 -2.55 -14.62
C LYS A 345 14.04 -2.53 -16.03
N GLU A 346 13.18 -3.46 -16.35
CA GLU A 346 12.54 -3.65 -17.66
C GLU A 346 11.05 -3.93 -17.50
N ASP A 347 10.28 -3.83 -18.58
CA ASP A 347 8.84 -4.10 -18.54
C ASP A 347 8.57 -5.53 -18.10
N VAL A 348 7.67 -5.71 -17.14
CA VAL A 348 7.29 -7.03 -16.62
C VAL A 348 5.79 -7.26 -16.69
N ILE A 349 5.44 -8.52 -16.83
CA ILE A 349 4.07 -9.02 -16.73
C ILE A 349 3.96 -9.81 -15.42
N VAL A 350 3.02 -9.43 -14.59
CA VAL A 350 2.71 -10.12 -13.33
C VAL A 350 1.38 -10.84 -13.49
N ASP A 351 1.45 -12.16 -13.61
CA ASP A 351 0.29 -13.03 -13.61
C ASP A 351 -0.16 -13.24 -12.17
N THR A 352 -1.39 -12.84 -11.85
CA THR A 352 -1.96 -12.98 -10.52
C THR A 352 -2.85 -14.22 -10.40
N THR A 353 -3.25 -14.51 -9.16
CA THR A 353 -4.22 -15.55 -8.81
C THR A 353 -5.67 -15.06 -8.87
N ILE A 354 -5.88 -13.77 -9.16
CA ILE A 354 -7.20 -13.12 -9.14
C ILE A 354 -8.08 -13.60 -10.31
N ASP A 355 -9.29 -14.01 -9.96
CA ASP A 355 -10.39 -14.20 -10.92
C ASP A 355 -11.19 -12.89 -11.01
N LYS A 356 -11.12 -12.25 -12.17
CA LYS A 356 -11.77 -10.95 -12.40
C LYS A 356 -13.30 -11.00 -12.29
N THR A 357 -13.89 -12.17 -12.57
CA THR A 357 -15.32 -12.38 -12.42
C THR A 357 -15.70 -12.44 -10.95
N LEU A 358 -14.92 -13.20 -10.15
CA LEU A 358 -15.12 -13.27 -8.70
C LEU A 358 -14.85 -11.91 -8.04
N GLU A 359 -13.80 -11.21 -8.44
CA GLU A 359 -13.47 -9.87 -7.97
C GLU A 359 -14.64 -8.89 -8.16
N LYS A 360 -15.19 -8.85 -9.38
CA LYS A 360 -16.37 -8.02 -9.67
C LYS A 360 -17.61 -8.43 -8.85
N LYS A 361 -17.81 -9.72 -8.60
CA LYS A 361 -18.92 -10.21 -7.77
C LYS A 361 -18.75 -9.88 -6.31
N ALA A 362 -17.51 -9.92 -5.80
CA ALA A 362 -17.18 -9.49 -4.45
C ALA A 362 -17.48 -8.00 -4.24
N GLU A 363 -17.02 -7.15 -5.17
CA GLU A 363 -17.32 -5.72 -5.17
C GLU A 363 -18.84 -5.45 -5.20
N GLN A 364 -19.56 -6.10 -6.10
CA GLN A 364 -21.03 -5.96 -6.22
C GLN A 364 -21.77 -6.37 -4.96
N SER A 365 -21.34 -7.46 -4.29
CA SER A 365 -21.97 -7.94 -3.07
C SER A 365 -21.78 -6.96 -1.92
N LEU A 366 -20.58 -6.41 -1.75
CA LEU A 366 -20.32 -5.42 -0.70
C LEU A 366 -21.05 -4.10 -0.96
N ALA A 367 -20.92 -3.57 -2.18
CA ALA A 367 -21.58 -2.32 -2.58
C ALA A 367 -23.11 -2.46 -2.46
N GLY A 368 -23.67 -3.58 -2.91
CA GLY A 368 -25.12 -3.83 -2.85
C GLY A 368 -25.68 -3.82 -1.43
N VAL A 369 -24.94 -4.39 -0.47
CA VAL A 369 -25.35 -4.40 0.95
C VAL A 369 -25.15 -3.01 1.59
N LEU A 370 -24.01 -2.34 1.32
CA LEU A 370 -23.73 -1.00 1.85
C LEU A 370 -24.72 0.04 1.33
N ASP A 371 -25.07 -0.01 0.05
CA ASP A 371 -25.99 0.96 -0.57
C ASP A 371 -27.42 0.79 -0.06
N LYS A 372 -27.86 -0.46 0.14
CA LYS A 372 -29.21 -0.77 0.63
C LYS A 372 -29.37 -0.54 2.13
N GLU A 373 -28.37 -0.88 2.91
CA GLU A 373 -28.51 -1.01 4.37
C GLU A 373 -27.48 -0.20 5.17
N GLY A 374 -26.35 0.19 4.56
CA GLY A 374 -25.25 0.85 5.27
C GLY A 374 -25.68 2.09 6.03
N GLY A 375 -26.44 2.98 5.41
CA GLY A 375 -26.95 4.20 6.06
C GLY A 375 -27.89 3.92 7.24
N LYS A 376 -28.72 2.88 7.16
CA LYS A 376 -29.63 2.47 8.25
C LYS A 376 -28.85 1.99 9.47
N PHE A 377 -27.75 1.31 9.25
CA PHE A 377 -26.96 0.67 10.28
C PHE A 377 -25.70 1.43 10.66
N ASP A 378 -25.49 2.64 10.13
CA ASP A 378 -24.25 3.44 10.32
C ASP A 378 -22.98 2.64 9.97
N ALA A 379 -23.04 1.82 8.92
CA ALA A 379 -21.91 1.10 8.35
C ALA A 379 -21.44 1.82 7.09
N SER A 380 -20.22 2.35 7.09
CA SER A 380 -19.66 3.14 5.97
C SER A 380 -18.69 2.38 5.10
N GLN A 381 -18.06 1.33 5.63
CA GLN A 381 -17.02 0.56 4.96
C GLN A 381 -17.27 -0.95 5.06
N ALA A 382 -16.70 -1.66 4.09
CA ALA A 382 -16.66 -3.11 4.09
C ALA A 382 -15.41 -3.59 3.36
N ALA A 383 -14.97 -4.82 3.67
CA ALA A 383 -13.87 -5.49 2.97
C ALA A 383 -14.20 -6.97 2.79
N LEU A 384 -13.65 -7.60 1.76
CA LEU A 384 -13.80 -9.02 1.46
C LEU A 384 -12.47 -9.60 0.98
N VAL A 385 -12.16 -10.80 1.43
CA VAL A 385 -11.08 -11.65 0.92
C VAL A 385 -11.65 -13.02 0.63
N SER A 386 -11.38 -13.57 -0.55
CA SER A 386 -11.71 -14.94 -0.91
C SER A 386 -10.47 -15.64 -1.43
N ILE A 387 -10.15 -16.79 -0.83
CA ILE A 387 -8.98 -17.59 -1.16
C ILE A 387 -9.40 -19.05 -1.42
N ASP A 388 -8.60 -19.74 -2.20
CA ASP A 388 -8.77 -21.19 -2.37
C ASP A 388 -7.98 -22.02 -1.32
N GLY A 389 -8.00 -23.33 -1.45
CA GLY A 389 -7.34 -24.25 -0.52
C GLY A 389 -5.80 -24.14 -0.49
N THR A 390 -5.18 -23.51 -1.48
CA THR A 390 -3.75 -23.28 -1.55
C THR A 390 -3.34 -21.97 -0.89
N GLY A 391 -4.29 -21.07 -0.65
CA GLY A 391 -4.04 -19.69 -0.22
C GLY A 391 -4.00 -18.70 -1.39
N ALA A 392 -4.24 -19.14 -2.62
CA ALA A 392 -4.32 -18.25 -3.76
C ALA A 392 -5.53 -17.30 -3.62
N ILE A 393 -5.26 -16.00 -3.66
CA ILE A 393 -6.28 -14.97 -3.52
C ILE A 393 -7.08 -14.88 -4.82
N ARG A 394 -8.36 -15.25 -4.77
CA ARG A 394 -9.26 -15.26 -5.93
C ARG A 394 -10.04 -13.97 -6.08
N ALA A 395 -10.32 -13.28 -4.96
CA ALA A 395 -10.93 -11.96 -4.96
C ALA A 395 -10.50 -11.18 -3.71
N LEU A 396 -10.29 -9.87 -3.88
CA LEU A 396 -9.84 -8.96 -2.82
C LEU A 396 -10.50 -7.59 -2.97
N VAL A 397 -11.35 -7.20 -2.02
CA VAL A 397 -11.98 -5.88 -1.97
C VAL A 397 -11.57 -5.18 -0.69
N GLY A 398 -10.74 -4.15 -0.80
CA GLY A 398 -10.17 -3.42 0.35
C GLY A 398 -11.03 -2.29 0.90
N GLY A 399 -12.18 -2.00 0.30
CA GLY A 399 -13.08 -0.92 0.74
C GLY A 399 -14.24 -0.69 -0.23
N ARG A 400 -15.16 0.21 0.14
CA ARG A 400 -16.35 0.55 -0.65
C ARG A 400 -16.01 1.16 -2.01
N ASP A 401 -15.04 2.07 -2.04
CA ASP A 401 -14.61 2.79 -3.23
C ASP A 401 -13.13 3.13 -3.14
N TYR A 402 -12.35 2.57 -4.06
CA TYR A 402 -10.91 2.82 -4.12
C TYR A 402 -10.57 4.27 -4.44
N ALA A 403 -11.37 4.94 -5.29
CA ALA A 403 -11.13 6.34 -5.64
C ALA A 403 -11.26 7.27 -4.42
N ALA A 404 -12.20 6.96 -3.52
CA ALA A 404 -12.40 7.70 -2.28
C ALA A 404 -11.37 7.35 -1.20
N SER A 405 -10.94 6.08 -1.13
CA SER A 405 -9.97 5.60 -0.13
C SER A 405 -9.15 4.44 -0.67
N GLN A 406 -7.84 4.66 -0.83
CA GLN A 406 -6.87 3.65 -1.29
C GLN A 406 -6.42 2.71 -0.16
N PHE A 407 -6.85 2.96 1.08
CA PHE A 407 -6.50 2.13 2.23
C PHE A 407 -7.15 0.75 2.10
N ASN A 408 -6.32 -0.28 1.95
CA ASN A 408 -6.76 -1.67 1.83
C ASN A 408 -7.09 -2.25 3.21
N ARG A 409 -8.38 -2.27 3.58
CA ARG A 409 -8.86 -2.74 4.88
C ARG A 409 -8.78 -4.25 5.03
N ALA A 410 -8.71 -4.98 3.93
CA ALA A 410 -8.58 -6.43 3.97
C ALA A 410 -7.19 -6.88 4.45
N VAL A 411 -6.15 -6.11 4.12
CA VAL A 411 -4.74 -6.46 4.36
C VAL A 411 -4.11 -5.61 5.47
N LYS A 412 -4.32 -4.27 5.39
CA LYS A 412 -3.59 -3.31 6.24
C LYS A 412 -4.31 -2.95 7.54
N ALA A 413 -5.64 -3.13 7.62
CA ALA A 413 -6.38 -2.86 8.84
C ALA A 413 -6.26 -4.02 9.82
N LYS A 414 -5.81 -3.74 11.04
CA LYS A 414 -5.88 -4.67 12.16
C LYS A 414 -7.17 -4.39 12.93
N ARG A 415 -7.99 -5.40 13.11
CA ARG A 415 -9.31 -5.32 13.76
C ARG A 415 -9.52 -6.50 14.68
N GLN A 416 -10.28 -6.30 15.75
CA GLN A 416 -10.64 -7.39 16.64
C GLN A 416 -11.54 -8.39 15.91
N PRO A 417 -11.15 -9.68 15.78
CA PRO A 417 -11.96 -10.70 15.14
C PRO A 417 -13.23 -11.04 15.94
N GLY A 418 -13.28 -10.69 17.21
CA GLY A 418 -14.39 -11.06 18.07
C GLY A 418 -14.60 -12.58 18.09
N SER A 419 -15.85 -13.03 18.14
CA SER A 419 -16.16 -14.45 18.18
C SER A 419 -15.73 -15.26 16.95
N SER A 420 -15.25 -14.65 15.85
CA SER A 420 -14.64 -15.40 14.75
C SER A 420 -13.26 -15.97 15.09
N PHE A 421 -12.69 -15.62 16.25
CA PHE A 421 -11.49 -16.25 16.80
C PHE A 421 -11.79 -17.59 17.51
N LYS A 422 -13.03 -17.88 17.91
CA LYS A 422 -13.41 -19.07 18.66
C LYS A 422 -13.00 -20.41 18.01
N PRO A 423 -13.04 -20.60 16.67
CA PRO A 423 -12.62 -21.87 16.09
C PRO A 423 -11.18 -22.28 16.49
N PHE A 424 -10.27 -21.34 16.72
CA PHE A 424 -8.92 -21.65 17.19
C PHE A 424 -8.92 -22.18 18.63
N VAL A 425 -9.77 -21.60 19.48
CA VAL A 425 -9.96 -22.06 20.87
C VAL A 425 -10.53 -23.48 20.90
N TYR A 426 -11.57 -23.74 20.08
CA TYR A 426 -12.19 -25.04 20.02
C TYR A 426 -11.27 -26.10 19.39
N ALA A 427 -10.53 -25.76 18.33
CA ALA A 427 -9.57 -26.67 17.72
C ALA A 427 -8.44 -27.04 18.69
N ALA A 428 -7.94 -26.10 19.53
CA ALA A 428 -6.97 -26.38 20.58
C ALA A 428 -7.54 -27.38 21.63
N ALA A 429 -8.78 -27.16 22.02
CA ALA A 429 -9.47 -28.06 22.97
C ALA A 429 -9.67 -29.47 22.40
N LEU A 430 -10.00 -29.60 21.11
CA LEU A 430 -10.08 -30.90 20.44
C LEU A 430 -8.69 -31.58 20.34
N GLU A 431 -7.61 -30.84 20.02
CA GLU A 431 -6.24 -31.37 20.02
C GLU A 431 -5.84 -31.92 21.40
N LYS A 432 -6.41 -31.37 22.46
CA LYS A 432 -6.17 -31.83 23.85
C LYS A 432 -7.06 -33.00 24.29
N GLY A 433 -7.89 -33.50 23.38
CA GLY A 433 -8.70 -34.71 23.57
C GLY A 433 -10.16 -34.49 23.91
N LEU A 434 -10.67 -33.24 23.89
CA LEU A 434 -12.09 -33.01 23.94
C LEU A 434 -12.73 -33.42 22.61
N THR A 435 -14.03 -33.65 22.63
CA THR A 435 -14.82 -34.02 21.45
C THR A 435 -15.96 -33.01 21.25
N PRO A 436 -16.59 -32.96 20.08
CA PRO A 436 -17.77 -32.13 19.84
C PRO A 436 -18.92 -32.38 20.82
N ASP A 437 -18.98 -33.57 21.43
CA ASP A 437 -20.00 -33.98 22.42
C ASP A 437 -19.57 -33.74 23.87
N SER A 438 -18.36 -33.31 24.13
CA SER A 438 -17.92 -32.92 25.48
C SER A 438 -18.82 -31.82 26.02
N VAL A 439 -19.28 -32.00 27.28
CA VAL A 439 -20.27 -31.13 27.93
C VAL A 439 -19.60 -30.11 28.83
N PHE A 440 -20.01 -28.86 28.70
CA PHE A 440 -19.59 -27.73 29.53
C PHE A 440 -20.82 -27.00 30.08
N ASN A 441 -20.71 -26.41 31.27
CA ASN A 441 -21.80 -25.64 31.87
C ASN A 441 -21.74 -24.18 31.41
N ASP A 442 -22.71 -23.77 30.59
CA ASP A 442 -22.92 -22.35 30.22
C ASP A 442 -23.65 -21.64 31.37
N ALA A 443 -22.89 -21.10 32.31
CA ALA A 443 -23.30 -20.39 33.49
C ALA A 443 -22.41 -19.13 33.70
N PRO A 444 -22.82 -18.16 34.54
CA PRO A 444 -21.97 -17.06 34.92
C PRO A 444 -20.65 -17.56 35.53
N ILE A 445 -19.54 -17.13 34.99
CA ILE A 445 -18.19 -17.49 35.48
C ILE A 445 -17.36 -16.22 35.72
N ARG A 446 -16.36 -16.35 36.60
CA ARG A 446 -15.38 -15.30 36.86
C ARG A 446 -13.96 -15.86 36.74
N ILE A 447 -13.13 -15.16 35.97
CA ILE A 447 -11.72 -15.50 35.72
C ILE A 447 -10.89 -14.31 36.18
N GLY A 448 -10.33 -14.38 37.39
CA GLY A 448 -9.67 -13.24 38.02
C GLY A 448 -10.64 -12.06 38.20
N ASN A 449 -10.35 -10.94 37.56
CA ASN A 449 -11.21 -9.75 37.56
C ASN A 449 -12.17 -9.68 36.36
N TRP A 450 -12.16 -10.66 35.47
CA TRP A 450 -12.98 -10.69 34.26
C TRP A 450 -14.18 -11.61 34.44
N THR A 451 -15.36 -11.11 34.05
CA THR A 451 -16.62 -11.86 34.03
C THR A 451 -17.18 -11.85 32.61
N PRO A 452 -16.90 -12.88 31.81
CA PRO A 452 -17.47 -12.97 30.47
C PRO A 452 -18.97 -13.22 30.52
N GLU A 453 -19.74 -12.42 29.76
CA GLU A 453 -21.17 -12.59 29.59
C GLU A 453 -21.48 -13.06 28.16
N ASN A 454 -22.50 -13.90 28.00
CA ASN A 454 -23.06 -14.21 26.70
C ASN A 454 -23.72 -12.97 26.07
N TYR A 455 -23.75 -12.91 24.74
CA TYR A 455 -24.28 -11.74 24.00
C TYR A 455 -25.71 -11.40 24.40
N GLU A 456 -26.57 -12.42 24.56
CA GLU A 456 -27.99 -12.25 24.96
C GLU A 456 -28.17 -12.15 26.47
N LYS A 457 -27.12 -12.23 27.29
CA LYS A 457 -27.13 -12.29 28.75
C LYS A 457 -27.99 -13.46 29.29
N LYS A 458 -28.12 -14.53 28.51
CA LYS A 458 -28.81 -15.78 28.86
C LYS A 458 -27.80 -16.92 28.95
N TYR A 459 -28.11 -17.88 29.81
CA TYR A 459 -27.28 -19.06 30.02
C TYR A 459 -28.13 -20.31 29.77
N ASN A 460 -27.49 -21.35 29.23
CA ASN A 460 -28.18 -22.57 28.77
C ASN A 460 -27.95 -23.80 29.68
N GLY A 461 -27.13 -23.68 30.74
CA GLY A 461 -26.74 -24.79 31.56
C GLY A 461 -25.77 -25.74 30.84
N GLU A 462 -25.95 -27.04 31.01
CA GLU A 462 -25.10 -28.02 30.33
C GLU A 462 -25.35 -28.04 28.82
N VAL A 463 -24.28 -27.84 28.06
CA VAL A 463 -24.29 -27.82 26.60
C VAL A 463 -23.09 -28.57 26.03
N THR A 464 -23.26 -29.20 24.90
CA THR A 464 -22.15 -29.80 24.14
C THR A 464 -21.31 -28.69 23.46
N LEU A 465 -20.03 -28.97 23.17
CA LEU A 465 -19.16 -28.03 22.44
C LEU A 465 -19.73 -27.65 21.08
N ARG A 466 -20.36 -28.61 20.35
CA ARG A 466 -21.03 -28.30 19.08
C ARG A 466 -22.14 -27.25 19.24
N THR A 467 -22.94 -27.36 20.30
CA THR A 467 -23.98 -26.40 20.61
C THR A 467 -23.42 -25.05 21.03
N ALA A 468 -22.36 -25.08 21.85
CA ALA A 468 -21.69 -23.87 22.36
C ALA A 468 -21.04 -23.05 21.22
N LEU A 469 -20.40 -23.72 20.24
CA LEU A 469 -19.84 -23.03 19.06
C LEU A 469 -20.93 -22.49 18.15
N ALA A 470 -21.97 -23.26 17.88
CA ALA A 470 -23.12 -22.87 17.05
C ALA A 470 -23.84 -21.64 17.59
N LYS A 471 -24.06 -21.57 18.90
CA LYS A 471 -24.65 -20.44 19.62
C LYS A 471 -23.63 -19.37 19.99
N SER A 472 -22.33 -19.62 19.75
CA SER A 472 -21.23 -18.69 20.07
C SER A 472 -21.17 -18.27 21.54
N LEU A 473 -21.35 -19.21 22.47
CA LEU A 473 -21.38 -18.95 23.92
C LEU A 473 -19.99 -18.47 24.39
N ASN A 474 -19.98 -17.33 25.11
CA ASN A 474 -18.76 -16.69 25.57
C ASN A 474 -18.17 -17.40 26.80
N THR A 475 -19.02 -17.84 27.71
CA THR A 475 -18.63 -18.49 28.96
C THR A 475 -17.94 -19.82 28.67
N VAL A 476 -18.45 -20.62 27.73
CA VAL A 476 -17.84 -21.88 27.32
C VAL A 476 -16.49 -21.64 26.63
N ALA A 477 -16.42 -20.66 25.70
CA ALA A 477 -15.12 -20.33 25.06
C ALA A 477 -14.06 -19.89 26.10
N ALA A 478 -14.48 -19.10 27.11
CA ALA A 478 -13.59 -18.69 28.18
C ALA A 478 -13.12 -19.87 29.04
N GLN A 479 -14.01 -20.84 29.34
CA GLN A 479 -13.65 -22.07 30.06
C GLN A 479 -12.66 -22.90 29.25
N LEU A 480 -12.82 -22.99 27.90
CA LEU A 480 -11.88 -23.71 27.04
C LEU A 480 -10.48 -23.09 27.05
N VAL A 481 -10.39 -21.74 26.97
CA VAL A 481 -9.08 -21.09 27.08
C VAL A 481 -8.43 -21.34 28.43
N MET A 482 -9.21 -21.44 29.51
CA MET A 482 -8.66 -21.80 30.83
C MET A 482 -8.25 -23.28 30.91
N TYR A 483 -8.95 -24.15 30.19
CA TYR A 483 -8.61 -25.56 30.06
C TYR A 483 -7.33 -25.78 29.25
N ASP A 484 -7.19 -25.09 28.12
CA ASP A 484 -6.05 -25.23 27.20
C ASP A 484 -4.82 -24.45 27.65
N GLY A 485 -5.03 -23.29 28.24
CA GLY A 485 -4.07 -22.22 28.43
C GLY A 485 -4.03 -21.28 27.21
N PRO A 486 -4.01 -19.95 27.43
CA PRO A 486 -4.01 -18.98 26.33
C PRO A 486 -2.83 -19.16 25.37
N ASP A 487 -1.66 -19.56 25.87
CA ASP A 487 -0.45 -19.80 25.05
C ASP A 487 -0.63 -20.94 24.03
N GLN A 488 -1.38 -21.98 24.35
CA GLN A 488 -1.62 -23.08 23.41
C GLN A 488 -2.57 -22.63 22.29
N VAL A 489 -3.59 -21.85 22.61
CA VAL A 489 -4.50 -21.25 21.63
C VAL A 489 -3.71 -20.32 20.69
N ILE A 490 -2.80 -19.51 21.22
CA ILE A 490 -1.92 -18.62 20.44
C ILE A 490 -1.02 -19.42 19.52
N LYS A 491 -0.33 -20.46 20.04
CA LYS A 491 0.50 -21.33 19.22
C LYS A 491 -0.28 -21.96 18.07
N LEU A 492 -1.50 -22.41 18.31
CA LEU A 492 -2.35 -22.96 17.28
C LEU A 492 -2.74 -21.88 16.24
N ALA A 493 -3.14 -20.70 16.68
CA ALA A 493 -3.49 -19.60 15.78
C ALA A 493 -2.30 -19.23 14.87
N HIS A 494 -1.11 -19.10 15.43
CA HIS A 494 0.11 -18.84 14.64
C HIS A 494 0.45 -20.00 13.70
N ARG A 495 0.30 -21.25 14.13
CA ARG A 495 0.49 -22.44 13.29
C ARG A 495 -0.45 -22.41 12.07
N LEU A 496 -1.68 -21.95 12.26
CA LEU A 496 -2.68 -21.80 11.20
C LEU A 496 -2.48 -20.57 10.29
N GLY A 497 -1.59 -19.64 10.65
CA GLY A 497 -1.21 -18.51 9.79
C GLY A 497 -1.58 -17.12 10.31
N ILE A 498 -2.04 -16.97 11.55
CA ILE A 498 -2.14 -15.65 12.18
C ILE A 498 -0.71 -15.18 12.52
N GLU A 499 -0.30 -14.03 11.98
CA GLU A 499 1.04 -13.47 12.21
C GLU A 499 1.02 -12.28 13.19
N SER A 500 -0.17 -11.71 13.39
CA SER A 500 -0.37 -10.60 14.32
C SER A 500 -0.08 -11.01 15.77
N ASP A 501 0.42 -10.06 16.57
CA ASP A 501 0.68 -10.27 18.00
C ASP A 501 -0.60 -10.58 18.76
N LEU A 502 -0.63 -11.71 19.44
CA LEU A 502 -1.75 -12.17 20.23
C LEU A 502 -1.43 -12.09 21.72
N GLN A 503 -2.34 -11.51 22.51
CA GLN A 503 -2.13 -11.30 23.94
C GLN A 503 -2.46 -12.56 24.73
N PRO A 504 -1.54 -13.12 25.57
CA PRO A 504 -1.71 -14.37 26.29
C PRO A 504 -2.57 -14.16 27.57
N ASN A 505 -3.83 -13.84 27.37
CA ASN A 505 -4.77 -13.68 28.46
C ASN A 505 -6.12 -14.36 28.15
N ALA A 506 -6.97 -14.55 29.18
CA ALA A 506 -8.23 -15.27 29.01
C ALA A 506 -9.21 -14.63 28.04
N SER A 507 -9.11 -13.32 27.81
CA SER A 507 -10.02 -12.62 26.90
C SER A 507 -9.78 -12.94 25.41
N ILE A 508 -8.66 -13.61 25.08
CA ILE A 508 -8.41 -14.13 23.73
C ILE A 508 -9.53 -15.10 23.27
N ALA A 509 -10.22 -15.74 24.22
CA ALA A 509 -11.43 -16.52 23.97
C ALA A 509 -12.46 -15.78 23.15
N LEU A 510 -12.50 -14.46 23.25
CA LEU A 510 -13.44 -13.59 22.57
C LEU A 510 -12.82 -12.79 21.43
N GLY A 511 -11.56 -13.09 21.05
CA GLY A 511 -10.87 -12.44 19.95
C GLY A 511 -10.60 -10.95 20.21
N THR A 512 -10.00 -10.64 21.36
CA THR A 512 -9.68 -9.25 21.76
C THR A 512 -8.39 -8.72 21.13
N SER A 513 -7.49 -9.59 20.65
CA SER A 513 -6.29 -9.20 19.90
C SER A 513 -6.66 -8.88 18.45
N GLU A 514 -6.03 -7.85 17.89
CA GLU A 514 -6.35 -7.37 16.54
C GLU A 514 -5.57 -8.17 15.48
N VAL A 515 -6.28 -8.57 14.41
CA VAL A 515 -5.73 -9.29 13.26
C VAL A 515 -6.23 -8.68 11.96
N SER A 516 -5.54 -8.93 10.83
CA SER A 516 -6.10 -8.54 9.53
C SER A 516 -7.18 -9.52 9.06
N LEU A 517 -8.07 -9.03 8.20
CA LEU A 517 -9.09 -9.91 7.59
C LEU A 517 -8.43 -11.00 6.74
N MET A 518 -7.32 -10.69 6.07
CA MET A 518 -6.53 -11.62 5.28
C MET A 518 -5.99 -12.78 6.14
N GLU A 519 -5.28 -12.48 7.23
CA GLU A 519 -4.73 -13.51 8.13
C GLU A 519 -5.84 -14.41 8.69
N LEU A 520 -6.94 -13.80 9.14
CA LEU A 520 -8.08 -14.53 9.67
C LEU A 520 -8.72 -15.43 8.62
N THR A 521 -8.88 -14.95 7.38
CA THR A 521 -9.46 -15.74 6.29
C THR A 521 -8.56 -16.90 5.90
N ALA A 522 -7.25 -16.65 5.77
CA ALA A 522 -6.26 -17.67 5.41
C ALA A 522 -6.17 -18.78 6.45
N SER A 523 -6.23 -18.44 7.74
CA SER A 523 -6.19 -19.43 8.83
C SER A 523 -7.39 -20.37 8.84
N TYR A 524 -8.56 -19.93 8.31
CA TYR A 524 -9.73 -20.80 8.14
C TYR A 524 -9.62 -21.77 6.96
N ALA A 525 -8.76 -21.49 5.98
CA ALA A 525 -8.59 -22.39 4.85
C ALA A 525 -8.04 -23.76 5.26
N ALA A 526 -7.33 -23.85 6.40
CA ALA A 526 -6.89 -25.13 6.94
C ALA A 526 -8.07 -26.06 7.30
N PHE A 527 -9.23 -25.52 7.69
CA PHE A 527 -10.42 -26.33 7.91
C PHE A 527 -11.08 -26.77 6.60
N MET A 528 -10.94 -25.98 5.54
CA MET A 528 -11.45 -26.31 4.23
C MET A 528 -10.65 -27.39 3.51
N ASN A 529 -9.32 -27.29 3.55
CA ASN A 529 -8.41 -28.06 2.70
C ASN A 529 -7.87 -29.35 3.36
N GLY A 530 -8.44 -29.79 4.47
CA GLY A 530 -8.02 -31.02 5.15
C GLY A 530 -6.85 -30.88 6.09
N GLY A 531 -6.55 -29.66 6.57
CA GLY A 531 -5.57 -29.40 7.61
C GLY A 531 -4.23 -28.90 7.13
N TYR A 532 -4.11 -28.44 5.90
CA TYR A 532 -2.88 -27.86 5.37
C TYR A 532 -2.83 -26.33 5.56
N LYS A 533 -1.64 -25.80 5.82
CA LYS A 533 -1.43 -24.35 5.93
C LYS A 533 -1.66 -23.69 4.57
N ALA A 534 -2.55 -22.72 4.51
CA ALA A 534 -2.77 -21.88 3.32
C ALA A 534 -2.04 -20.56 3.50
N THR A 535 -0.97 -20.33 2.72
CA THR A 535 -0.25 -19.04 2.74
C THR A 535 -0.84 -18.11 1.71
N PRO A 536 -1.42 -16.96 2.11
CA PRO A 536 -2.00 -16.02 1.16
C PRO A 536 -0.96 -15.55 0.13
N HIS A 537 -1.32 -15.59 -1.13
CA HIS A 537 -0.48 -15.08 -2.21
C HIS A 537 -1.34 -14.57 -3.37
N VAL A 538 -0.88 -13.49 -4.00
CA VAL A 538 -1.54 -12.88 -5.15
C VAL A 538 -0.72 -13.03 -6.43
N ILE A 539 0.61 -13.10 -6.34
CA ILE A 539 1.50 -13.24 -7.49
C ILE A 539 1.72 -14.72 -7.77
N ARG A 540 1.32 -15.15 -8.96
CA ARG A 540 1.57 -16.51 -9.46
C ARG A 540 2.90 -16.59 -10.19
N ARG A 541 3.17 -15.63 -11.10
CA ARG A 541 4.36 -15.62 -11.94
C ARG A 541 4.70 -14.19 -12.35
N VAL A 542 5.99 -13.91 -12.48
CA VAL A 542 6.51 -12.65 -13.04
C VAL A 542 7.40 -12.99 -14.24
N THR A 543 7.11 -12.39 -15.38
CA THR A 543 7.90 -12.55 -16.60
C THR A 543 8.30 -11.18 -17.15
N THR A 544 9.41 -11.13 -17.86
CA THR A 544 9.76 -9.99 -18.70
C THR A 544 8.88 -9.95 -19.96
N ALA A 545 8.91 -8.85 -20.71
CA ALA A 545 8.13 -8.71 -21.94
C ALA A 545 8.51 -9.73 -23.02
N ASP A 546 9.76 -10.22 -23.04
CA ASP A 546 10.28 -11.26 -23.94
C ASP A 546 10.02 -12.70 -23.43
N GLY A 547 9.34 -12.84 -22.29
CA GLY A 547 8.89 -14.13 -21.76
C GLY A 547 9.84 -14.84 -20.81
N LYS A 548 10.96 -14.21 -20.40
CA LYS A 548 11.84 -14.76 -19.37
C LYS A 548 11.14 -14.77 -18.01
N VAL A 549 11.10 -15.91 -17.35
CA VAL A 549 10.55 -16.04 -15.99
C VAL A 549 11.53 -15.46 -14.98
N LEU A 550 11.07 -14.47 -14.20
CA LEU A 550 11.81 -13.87 -13.08
C LEU A 550 11.42 -14.50 -11.75
N TYR A 551 10.14 -14.86 -11.62
CA TYR A 551 9.58 -15.50 -10.42
C TYR A 551 8.43 -16.41 -10.83
N GLU A 552 8.32 -17.56 -10.19
CA GLU A 552 7.16 -18.44 -10.27
C GLU A 552 6.88 -19.03 -8.89
N ASN A 553 5.63 -18.91 -8.45
CA ASN A 553 5.19 -19.48 -7.21
C ASN A 553 4.94 -20.98 -7.42
N THR A 554 5.86 -21.81 -6.95
CA THR A 554 5.69 -23.26 -6.88
C THR A 554 5.07 -23.55 -5.53
N TYR A 555 3.78 -23.82 -5.48
CA TYR A 555 3.07 -24.14 -4.25
C TYR A 555 3.33 -25.60 -3.84
N ASP A 556 4.58 -25.89 -3.48
CA ASP A 556 5.04 -27.23 -3.19
C ASP A 556 4.92 -27.57 -1.70
N ASN A 557 4.20 -28.66 -1.40
CA ASN A 557 4.16 -29.32 -0.09
C ASN A 557 3.81 -28.40 1.11
N PRO A 558 2.61 -27.82 1.18
CA PRO A 558 2.21 -27.08 2.37
C PRO A 558 2.21 -27.99 3.59
N PRO A 559 2.72 -27.53 4.76
CA PRO A 559 2.75 -28.34 5.95
C PRO A 559 1.34 -28.62 6.45
N ARG A 560 1.08 -29.88 6.89
CA ARG A 560 -0.14 -30.20 7.61
C ARG A 560 -0.06 -29.60 9.02
N VAL A 561 -1.02 -28.76 9.33
CA VAL A 561 -1.11 -27.99 10.60
C VAL A 561 -2.25 -28.43 11.50
N LEU A 562 -3.19 -29.21 10.98
CA LEU A 562 -4.26 -29.88 11.73
C LEU A 562 -4.38 -31.35 11.26
N SER A 563 -4.75 -32.23 12.16
CA SER A 563 -5.11 -33.60 11.79
C SER A 563 -6.45 -33.63 11.07
N GLU A 564 -6.65 -34.65 10.22
CA GLU A 564 -7.92 -34.84 9.48
C GLU A 564 -9.13 -34.97 10.40
N GLN A 565 -8.94 -35.67 11.53
CA GLN A 565 -9.98 -35.82 12.54
C GLN A 565 -10.43 -34.47 13.10
N ILE A 566 -9.48 -33.63 13.53
CA ILE A 566 -9.77 -32.30 14.07
C ILE A 566 -10.49 -31.42 13.02
N VAL A 567 -10.04 -31.50 11.75
CA VAL A 567 -10.72 -30.79 10.65
C VAL A 567 -12.15 -31.24 10.46
N ALA A 568 -12.41 -32.57 10.45
CA ALA A 568 -13.75 -33.11 10.31
C ALA A 568 -14.66 -32.70 11.47
N GLU A 569 -14.16 -32.79 12.70
CA GLU A 569 -14.90 -32.39 13.91
C GLU A 569 -15.21 -30.87 13.89
N MET A 570 -14.24 -30.04 13.53
CA MET A 570 -14.43 -28.60 13.42
C MET A 570 -15.42 -28.24 12.30
N ASN A 571 -15.34 -28.90 11.14
CA ASN A 571 -16.26 -28.68 10.05
C ASN A 571 -17.72 -29.03 10.47
N MET A 572 -17.90 -30.14 11.15
CA MET A 572 -19.23 -30.51 11.69
C MET A 572 -19.76 -29.43 12.65
N MET A 573 -18.93 -28.96 13.59
CA MET A 573 -19.34 -27.93 14.55
C MET A 573 -19.61 -26.58 13.88
N MET A 574 -18.76 -26.15 12.93
CA MET A 574 -18.93 -24.88 12.21
C MET A 574 -20.10 -24.90 11.20
N MET A 575 -20.45 -26.07 10.64
CA MET A 575 -21.73 -26.23 9.90
C MET A 575 -22.91 -25.89 10.78
N GLY A 576 -22.87 -26.25 12.07
CA GLY A 576 -23.90 -25.93 13.05
C GLY A 576 -24.15 -24.42 13.18
N VAL A 577 -23.12 -23.61 13.03
CA VAL A 577 -23.22 -22.13 13.05
C VAL A 577 -24.13 -21.62 11.92
N ILE A 578 -24.01 -22.21 10.72
CA ILE A 578 -24.79 -21.82 9.52
C ILE A 578 -26.19 -22.51 9.52
N ASN A 579 -26.27 -23.78 9.92
CA ASN A 579 -27.52 -24.55 9.79
C ASN A 579 -28.59 -24.14 10.79
N GLY A 580 -28.22 -23.62 11.94
CA GLY A 580 -29.20 -23.23 12.98
C GLY A 580 -28.60 -22.28 14.04
N GLY A 581 -27.36 -21.87 13.88
CA GLY A 581 -26.67 -20.99 14.80
C GLY A 581 -26.67 -19.52 14.38
N THR A 582 -25.69 -18.79 14.88
CA THR A 582 -25.54 -17.33 14.71
C THR A 582 -25.29 -16.87 13.26
N GLY A 583 -24.88 -17.79 12.37
CA GLY A 583 -24.54 -17.52 10.96
C GLY A 583 -25.64 -17.97 9.98
N SER A 584 -26.87 -18.19 10.41
CA SER A 584 -27.95 -18.76 9.55
C SER A 584 -28.26 -17.94 8.30
N SER A 585 -27.99 -16.63 8.30
CA SER A 585 -28.10 -15.77 7.10
C SER A 585 -27.11 -16.15 5.97
N ALA A 586 -26.03 -16.86 6.29
CA ALA A 586 -25.03 -17.32 5.32
C ALA A 586 -25.41 -18.66 4.64
N LYS A 587 -26.53 -19.29 4.98
CA LYS A 587 -26.92 -20.58 4.41
C LYS A 587 -26.99 -20.51 2.89
N LEU A 588 -26.24 -21.41 2.22
CA LEU A 588 -26.18 -21.53 0.77
C LEU A 588 -27.15 -22.61 0.27
N PRO A 589 -27.98 -22.32 -0.74
CA PRO A 589 -28.85 -23.33 -1.35
C PRO A 589 -28.05 -24.43 -2.05
N GLY A 590 -28.26 -25.69 -1.65
CA GLY A 590 -27.63 -26.84 -2.30
C GLY A 590 -26.17 -27.10 -1.94
N TRP A 591 -25.53 -26.26 -1.10
CA TRP A 591 -24.13 -26.40 -0.72
C TRP A 591 -23.97 -26.62 0.79
N GLN A 592 -23.03 -27.50 1.14
CA GLN A 592 -22.52 -27.54 2.50
C GLN A 592 -21.59 -26.32 2.71
N ALA A 593 -21.80 -25.66 3.82
CA ALA A 593 -20.97 -24.52 4.21
C ALA A 593 -20.72 -24.50 5.72
N ALA A 594 -19.55 -24.11 6.12
CA ALA A 594 -19.16 -23.93 7.50
C ALA A 594 -18.59 -22.51 7.72
N GLY A 595 -18.63 -22.02 8.95
CA GLY A 595 -18.11 -20.66 9.21
C GLY A 595 -18.40 -20.19 10.61
N LYS A 596 -17.98 -18.94 10.88
CA LYS A 596 -18.17 -18.32 12.18
C LYS A 596 -18.43 -16.82 12.07
N THR A 597 -19.36 -16.34 12.89
CA THR A 597 -19.66 -14.91 13.06
C THR A 597 -18.69 -14.28 14.05
N GLY A 598 -18.24 -13.06 13.77
CA GLY A 598 -17.50 -12.19 14.66
C GLY A 598 -18.27 -10.89 14.91
N THR A 599 -18.32 -10.44 16.15
CA THR A 599 -18.92 -9.15 16.53
C THR A 599 -18.14 -8.64 17.72
N THR A 600 -17.63 -7.41 17.62
CA THR A 600 -16.92 -6.76 18.72
C THR A 600 -17.88 -6.00 19.63
N GLN A 601 -17.39 -5.58 20.79
CA GLN A 601 -18.18 -4.77 21.70
C GLN A 601 -18.71 -3.51 21.01
N ASN A 602 -19.95 -3.17 21.30
CA ASN A 602 -20.67 -2.04 20.71
C ASN A 602 -20.79 -2.09 19.18
N SER A 603 -20.65 -3.26 18.55
CA SER A 603 -20.75 -3.42 17.09
C SER A 603 -19.83 -2.49 16.30
N ARG A 604 -18.59 -2.28 16.75
CA ARG A 604 -17.58 -1.49 16.01
C ARG A 604 -17.12 -2.23 14.76
N ASP A 605 -16.91 -3.55 14.92
CA ASP A 605 -16.54 -4.46 13.85
C ASP A 605 -17.51 -5.62 13.80
N ALA A 606 -17.92 -6.00 12.62
CA ALA A 606 -18.73 -7.17 12.38
C ALA A 606 -18.09 -7.99 11.26
N LEU A 607 -17.87 -9.28 11.50
CA LEU A 607 -17.18 -10.19 10.60
C LEU A 607 -17.99 -11.47 10.39
N PHE A 608 -17.82 -12.04 9.21
CA PHE A 608 -18.19 -13.41 8.94
C PHE A 608 -17.07 -14.07 8.13
N VAL A 609 -16.54 -15.17 8.63
CA VAL A 609 -15.60 -16.00 7.88
C VAL A 609 -16.22 -17.37 7.70
N GLY A 610 -16.32 -17.80 6.46
CA GLY A 610 -16.92 -19.09 6.13
C GLY A 610 -16.35 -19.67 4.85
N PHE A 611 -16.62 -20.94 4.63
CA PHE A 611 -16.08 -21.69 3.52
C PHE A 611 -17.05 -22.78 3.03
N THR A 612 -16.83 -23.17 1.78
CA THR A 612 -17.34 -24.40 1.17
C THR A 612 -16.15 -25.33 0.92
N SER A 613 -16.32 -26.38 0.16
CA SER A 613 -15.19 -27.21 -0.32
C SER A 613 -14.24 -26.46 -1.27
N ASN A 614 -14.64 -25.30 -1.81
CA ASN A 614 -13.94 -24.63 -2.91
C ASN A 614 -13.25 -23.33 -2.49
N LEU A 615 -13.90 -22.51 -1.66
CA LEU A 615 -13.45 -21.18 -1.29
C LEU A 615 -13.64 -20.92 0.20
N THR A 616 -12.66 -20.28 0.80
CA THR A 616 -12.75 -19.63 2.11
C THR A 616 -12.85 -18.14 1.90
N THR A 617 -13.90 -17.54 2.45
CA THR A 617 -14.18 -16.11 2.27
C THR A 617 -14.41 -15.43 3.62
N GLY A 618 -13.69 -14.34 3.86
CA GLY A 618 -13.87 -13.45 5.00
C GLY A 618 -14.50 -12.14 4.56
N VAL A 619 -15.45 -11.64 5.34
CA VAL A 619 -16.15 -10.36 5.12
C VAL A 619 -16.16 -9.57 6.41
N TRP A 620 -15.81 -8.29 6.31
CA TRP A 620 -15.83 -7.31 7.39
C TRP A 620 -16.71 -6.13 7.03
N PHE A 621 -17.45 -5.60 8.02
CA PHE A 621 -18.18 -4.33 7.98
C PHE A 621 -17.80 -3.48 9.20
N GLY A 622 -17.68 -2.17 9.01
CA GLY A 622 -17.31 -1.23 10.08
C GLY A 622 -17.19 0.21 9.60
N ASN A 623 -16.56 1.02 10.43
CA ASN A 623 -16.23 2.42 10.15
C ASN A 623 -14.73 2.67 10.36
N ASP A 624 -14.12 3.52 9.52
CA ASP A 624 -12.68 3.83 9.62
C ASP A 624 -12.31 4.56 10.90
N ASP A 625 -13.20 5.40 11.39
CA ASP A 625 -13.04 6.16 12.64
C ASP A 625 -13.40 5.36 13.91
N GLY A 626 -13.71 4.08 13.77
CA GLY A 626 -14.07 3.20 14.88
C GLY A 626 -15.41 3.52 15.55
N ARG A 627 -16.25 4.38 14.95
CA ARG A 627 -17.61 4.63 15.47
C ARG A 627 -18.44 3.34 15.45
N PRO A 628 -19.23 3.07 16.51
CA PRO A 628 -20.11 1.93 16.55
C PRO A 628 -21.15 1.94 15.41
N MET A 629 -21.39 0.79 14.82
CA MET A 629 -22.55 0.56 13.96
C MET A 629 -23.82 0.33 14.81
N LYS A 630 -25.00 0.56 14.23
CA LYS A 630 -26.29 0.35 14.91
C LYS A 630 -26.67 -1.13 14.93
N LYS A 631 -26.27 -1.85 16.00
CA LYS A 631 -26.62 -3.27 16.25
C LYS A 631 -26.25 -4.22 15.09
N VAL A 632 -25.19 -3.93 14.33
CA VAL A 632 -24.69 -4.85 13.31
C VAL A 632 -23.95 -6.00 13.98
N THR A 633 -24.27 -7.21 13.59
CA THR A 633 -23.58 -8.44 14.02
C THR A 633 -22.99 -9.15 12.83
N GLY A 634 -22.04 -10.06 13.05
CA GLY A 634 -21.47 -10.90 12.00
C GLY A 634 -22.49 -11.76 11.26
N GLY A 635 -23.61 -12.14 11.91
CA GLY A 635 -24.74 -12.84 11.30
C GLY A 635 -25.67 -11.95 10.47
N GLY A 636 -25.47 -10.62 10.50
CA GLY A 636 -26.24 -9.61 9.75
C GLY A 636 -25.61 -9.29 8.39
N LEU A 637 -25.13 -8.03 8.25
CA LEU A 637 -24.57 -7.53 6.98
C LEU A 637 -23.42 -8.39 6.44
N PRO A 638 -22.41 -8.82 7.26
CA PRO A 638 -21.31 -9.63 6.75
C PRO A 638 -21.77 -10.99 6.19
N ALA A 639 -22.60 -11.72 6.93
CA ALA A 639 -23.11 -13.03 6.49
C ALA A 639 -23.98 -12.91 5.23
N LYS A 640 -24.72 -11.81 5.08
CA LYS A 640 -25.52 -11.52 3.90
C LYS A 640 -24.66 -11.25 2.67
N ALA A 641 -23.66 -10.37 2.78
CA ALA A 641 -22.72 -10.09 1.69
C ALA A 641 -21.91 -11.34 1.32
N TRP A 642 -21.48 -12.11 2.31
CA TRP A 642 -20.82 -13.40 2.11
C TRP A 642 -21.68 -14.35 1.29
N LYS A 643 -22.95 -14.50 1.66
CA LYS A 643 -23.90 -15.34 0.91
C LYS A 643 -24.09 -14.87 -0.51
N GLU A 644 -24.33 -13.57 -0.73
CA GLU A 644 -24.51 -13.00 -2.08
C GLU A 644 -23.31 -13.28 -2.96
N PHE A 645 -22.10 -13.11 -2.42
CA PHE A 645 -20.85 -13.43 -3.13
C PHE A 645 -20.72 -14.92 -3.40
N MET A 646 -20.88 -15.78 -2.38
CA MET A 646 -20.65 -17.23 -2.52
C MET A 646 -21.68 -17.89 -3.45
N VAL A 647 -22.94 -17.46 -3.45
CA VAL A 647 -23.94 -17.93 -4.44
C VAL A 647 -23.48 -17.61 -5.87
N ALA A 648 -22.94 -16.41 -6.08
CA ALA A 648 -22.43 -16.01 -7.40
C ALA A 648 -21.14 -16.75 -7.79
N ALA A 649 -20.26 -16.98 -6.81
CA ALA A 649 -18.97 -17.67 -7.01
C ALA A 649 -19.14 -19.18 -7.32
N HIS A 650 -20.23 -19.77 -6.84
CA HIS A 650 -20.51 -21.21 -7.05
C HIS A 650 -21.46 -21.49 -8.21
N LYS A 651 -21.85 -20.46 -8.97
CA LYS A 651 -22.74 -20.64 -10.11
C LYS A 651 -22.08 -21.49 -11.19
N GLY A 652 -22.69 -22.60 -11.54
CA GLY A 652 -22.20 -23.54 -12.57
C GLY A 652 -21.24 -24.60 -12.03
N LEU A 653 -20.93 -24.58 -10.74
CA LEU A 653 -20.14 -25.62 -10.08
C LEU A 653 -21.05 -26.71 -9.52
N SER A 654 -20.54 -27.94 -9.48
CA SER A 654 -21.20 -29.05 -8.80
C SER A 654 -20.94 -29.01 -7.29
N PRO A 655 -21.94 -29.10 -6.43
CA PRO A 655 -21.74 -29.16 -5.00
C PRO A 655 -20.84 -30.34 -4.58
N ALA A 656 -19.87 -30.05 -3.74
CA ALA A 656 -19.01 -31.04 -3.12
C ALA A 656 -19.15 -30.94 -1.58
N PRO A 657 -19.06 -32.07 -0.86
CA PRO A 657 -19.08 -32.05 0.60
C PRO A 657 -17.85 -31.34 1.17
N LEU A 658 -18.02 -30.79 2.37
CA LEU A 658 -16.88 -30.33 3.17
C LEU A 658 -15.99 -31.53 3.56
N PHE A 659 -14.71 -31.24 3.78
CA PHE A 659 -13.76 -32.26 4.22
C PHE A 659 -14.29 -32.99 5.48
N GLY A 660 -14.28 -34.32 5.45
CA GLY A 660 -14.79 -35.17 6.52
C GLY A 660 -16.32 -35.33 6.57
N MET A 661 -17.10 -34.61 5.71
CA MET A 661 -18.56 -34.63 5.75
C MET A 661 -19.20 -35.52 4.70
N GLY A 662 -18.46 -36.04 3.75
CA GLY A 662 -18.92 -36.98 2.71
C GLY A 662 -18.48 -38.42 2.91
N GLN A 663 -17.60 -38.68 3.85
CA GLN A 663 -17.22 -40.02 4.27
C GLN A 663 -17.98 -40.36 5.54
N THR A 664 -18.84 -41.38 5.48
CA THR A 664 -19.22 -42.12 6.68
C THR A 664 -17.88 -42.71 7.22
N PHE A 665 -17.30 -42.09 8.26
CA PHE A 665 -16.35 -42.79 9.08
C PHE A 665 -17.06 -44.04 9.60
N GLY A 666 -16.67 -45.20 9.09
CA GLY A 666 -17.30 -46.43 9.41
C GLY A 666 -17.44 -46.59 10.91
N ASP A 667 -18.61 -46.86 11.38
CA ASP A 667 -18.86 -47.34 12.71
C ASP A 667 -17.93 -48.57 12.94
N PRO A 668 -16.99 -48.53 13.92
CA PRO A 668 -16.11 -49.67 14.17
C PRO A 668 -16.85 -50.97 14.49
N ALA A 669 -18.18 -50.92 14.66
CA ALA A 669 -19.06 -52.02 14.91
C ALA A 669 -19.74 -52.65 13.66
N ALA A 670 -19.58 -52.03 12.48
CA ALA A 670 -20.10 -52.63 11.25
C ALA A 670 -19.10 -53.60 10.67
N ASN A 671 -19.20 -54.83 11.08
CA ASN A 671 -18.44 -55.96 10.53
C ASN A 671 -18.95 -56.28 9.11
N PRO A 672 -18.20 -56.03 8.02
CA PRO A 672 -18.65 -56.32 6.67
C PRO A 672 -18.35 -57.74 6.29
N GLY A 673 -19.09 -58.65 6.79
CA GLY A 673 -18.71 -60.02 6.56
C GLY A 673 -19.76 -60.98 6.01
N VAL A 674 -21.03 -60.64 6.02
CA VAL A 674 -22.03 -61.63 5.61
C VAL A 674 -23.20 -60.93 4.87
N ASP A 675 -23.48 -61.36 3.64
CA ASP A 675 -24.65 -60.95 2.90
C ASP A 675 -25.90 -61.40 3.66
N PRO A 676 -26.80 -60.50 4.06
CA PRO A 676 -27.97 -60.82 4.86
C PRO A 676 -28.98 -61.75 4.16
N ASN A 677 -28.89 -61.90 2.81
CA ASN A 677 -29.76 -62.77 2.05
C ASN A 677 -29.20 -64.17 1.72
N THR A 678 -27.87 -64.34 1.77
CA THR A 678 -27.22 -65.59 1.36
C THR A 678 -26.37 -66.23 2.45
N GLY A 679 -26.07 -65.53 3.54
CA GLY A 679 -25.24 -66.06 4.64
C GLY A 679 -23.80 -66.40 4.25
N GLN A 680 -23.30 -65.96 3.09
CA GLN A 680 -21.94 -66.18 2.63
C GLN A 680 -21.02 -65.00 2.85
N PRO A 681 -19.70 -65.20 3.16
CA PRO A 681 -18.73 -64.16 3.28
C PRO A 681 -18.60 -63.44 1.95
N MET A 682 -18.76 -62.08 1.95
CA MET A 682 -18.42 -61.28 0.79
C MET A 682 -16.93 -61.37 0.51
N ALA A 683 -16.55 -61.72 -0.73
CA ALA A 683 -15.18 -61.77 -1.17
C ALA A 683 -14.56 -60.38 -0.98
N GLN A 684 -13.43 -60.34 -0.29
CA GLN A 684 -12.61 -59.11 -0.16
C GLN A 684 -12.29 -58.58 -1.56
N ALA A 685 -12.85 -57.45 -1.90
CA ALA A 685 -12.41 -56.68 -3.05
C ALA A 685 -10.94 -56.32 -2.79
N GLN A 686 -10.06 -56.75 -3.69
CA GLN A 686 -8.68 -56.29 -3.68
C GLN A 686 -8.66 -54.75 -3.66
N PRO A 687 -7.82 -54.13 -2.83
CA PRO A 687 -7.70 -52.70 -2.83
C PRO A 687 -7.31 -52.22 -4.25
N ALA A 688 -8.10 -51.38 -4.83
CA ALA A 688 -7.73 -50.65 -6.03
C ALA A 688 -6.45 -49.88 -5.72
N PRO A 689 -5.51 -49.77 -6.68
CA PRO A 689 -4.28 -49.04 -6.45
C PRO A 689 -4.63 -47.63 -5.98
N GLU A 690 -4.02 -47.24 -4.86
CA GLU A 690 -4.15 -45.85 -4.33
C GLU A 690 -3.76 -44.88 -5.40
N GLN A 691 -4.71 -44.15 -5.94
CA GLN A 691 -4.44 -42.93 -6.68
C GLN A 691 -4.08 -41.85 -5.68
N PRO A 692 -2.97 -41.15 -5.87
CA PRO A 692 -2.60 -40.07 -4.96
C PRO A 692 -3.70 -39.01 -5.03
N SER A 693 -4.44 -38.84 -3.94
CA SER A 693 -5.37 -37.73 -3.74
C SER A 693 -4.57 -36.45 -3.53
N THR A 694 -4.09 -35.88 -4.62
CA THR A 694 -3.41 -34.57 -4.57
C THR A 694 -4.46 -33.48 -4.52
N VAL A 695 -4.26 -32.51 -3.65
CA VAL A 695 -5.00 -31.25 -3.57
C VAL A 695 -5.19 -30.62 -4.98
N GLY A 696 -4.24 -30.85 -5.90
CA GLY A 696 -4.32 -30.49 -7.29
C GLY A 696 -5.51 -31.09 -8.07
N SER A 697 -5.96 -32.31 -7.76
CA SER A 697 -7.10 -32.91 -8.46
C SER A 697 -8.44 -32.31 -8.05
N ILE A 698 -8.51 -31.75 -6.84
CA ILE A 698 -9.72 -31.05 -6.35
C ILE A 698 -9.82 -29.67 -7.02
N ILE A 699 -8.66 -29.01 -7.24
CA ILE A 699 -8.61 -27.68 -7.85
C ILE A 699 -8.94 -27.74 -9.35
N SER A 700 -8.42 -28.71 -10.10
CA SER A 700 -8.71 -28.88 -11.52
C SER A 700 -10.19 -29.22 -11.81
N GLY A 701 -10.87 -29.90 -10.88
CA GLY A 701 -12.30 -30.19 -10.98
C GLY A 701 -13.19 -28.97 -10.72
N VAL A 702 -12.70 -27.98 -10.00
CA VAL A 702 -13.48 -26.82 -9.55
C VAL A 702 -13.44 -25.65 -10.51
N PHE A 703 -12.31 -25.45 -11.21
CA PHE A 703 -12.14 -24.26 -12.05
C PHE A 703 -12.13 -24.56 -13.54
N GLY A 704 -12.46 -25.79 -13.98
CA GLY A 704 -12.75 -26.15 -15.36
C GLY A 704 -11.83 -25.45 -16.37
N GLY A 705 -10.54 -25.49 -16.13
CA GLY A 705 -9.57 -25.03 -17.12
C GLY A 705 -9.58 -26.02 -18.28
N ASN A 706 -10.09 -25.59 -19.42
CA ASN A 706 -9.90 -26.33 -20.65
C ASN A 706 -8.40 -26.54 -20.83
N ASP A 707 -7.95 -27.80 -20.74
CA ASP A 707 -6.61 -28.26 -21.10
C ASP A 707 -6.27 -28.11 -22.60
N ASP A 708 -7.07 -27.37 -23.34
CA ASP A 708 -6.91 -27.14 -24.78
C ASP A 708 -5.94 -26.02 -25.16
N LEU A 709 -5.28 -25.35 -24.23
CA LEU A 709 -4.33 -24.27 -24.52
C LEU A 709 -2.86 -24.73 -24.68
N ASN A 710 -2.56 -26.06 -24.65
CA ASN A 710 -1.20 -26.58 -24.87
C ASN A 710 -1.06 -27.37 -26.15
N ARG A 711 -1.84 -27.07 -27.20
CA ARG A 711 -1.58 -27.58 -28.56
C ARG A 711 -0.96 -26.49 -29.43
N TYR A 712 0.33 -26.25 -29.25
CA TYR A 712 1.15 -25.77 -30.37
C TYR A 712 1.60 -26.98 -31.20
N PRO A 713 1.49 -26.93 -32.53
CA PRO A 713 2.00 -27.99 -33.38
C PRO A 713 3.53 -28.05 -33.30
N PRO A 714 4.13 -29.23 -33.26
CA PRO A 714 5.58 -29.36 -33.23
C PRO A 714 6.17 -28.91 -34.58
N ALA A 715 7.24 -28.09 -34.49
CA ALA A 715 8.05 -27.74 -35.65
C ALA A 715 8.67 -28.99 -36.26
N PRO A 716 8.79 -29.08 -37.59
CA PRO A 716 9.34 -30.26 -38.28
C PRO A 716 10.85 -30.31 -38.18
N GLY A 717 11.36 -31.45 -37.75
CA GLY A 717 12.72 -31.90 -38.08
C GLY A 717 13.73 -31.96 -36.93
N GLN A 718 13.71 -33.04 -36.15
CA GLN A 718 14.93 -33.66 -35.65
C GLN A 718 14.69 -35.18 -35.39
N PRO A 719 15.71 -36.06 -35.60
CA PRO A 719 15.51 -37.49 -35.70
C PRO A 719 15.47 -38.18 -34.31
N ARG A 720 14.62 -39.21 -34.26
CA ARG A 720 14.50 -40.16 -33.15
C ARG A 720 15.84 -40.84 -32.84
N ALA A 721 16.28 -40.81 -31.61
CA ALA A 721 17.28 -41.74 -31.07
C ALA A 721 16.56 -42.85 -30.28
N MET A 722 16.92 -44.07 -30.56
CA MET A 722 16.46 -45.33 -29.91
C MET A 722 17.09 -45.48 -28.49
N PRO A 723 16.50 -46.32 -27.63
CA PRO A 723 16.95 -46.49 -26.24
C PRO A 723 18.15 -47.45 -26.17
N ALA A 724 19.14 -47.11 -25.36
CA ALA A 724 20.22 -47.99 -24.99
C ALA A 724 20.09 -48.42 -23.50
N ASN A 725 20.17 -49.73 -23.32
CA ASN A 725 20.16 -50.46 -22.08
C ASN A 725 21.43 -50.27 -21.22
N GLY A 726 21.25 -50.33 -19.91
CA GLY A 726 22.05 -51.22 -19.06
C GLY A 726 23.25 -50.62 -18.29
N GLY A 727 23.16 -50.65 -16.97
CA GLY A 727 24.21 -50.98 -16.01
C GLY A 727 24.89 -49.81 -15.31
N PRO A 728 25.60 -50.00 -14.22
CA PRO A 728 25.21 -50.69 -12.97
C PRO A 728 25.31 -49.79 -11.71
N VAL A 729 24.69 -50.21 -10.67
CA VAL A 729 24.70 -49.64 -9.30
C VAL A 729 26.07 -49.85 -8.66
N PRO A 730 26.63 -48.90 -7.91
CA PRO A 730 27.66 -49.16 -6.89
C PRO A 730 27.07 -49.14 -5.45
N PRO A 731 27.75 -49.83 -4.53
CA PRO A 731 27.16 -50.32 -3.29
C PRO A 731 27.24 -49.36 -2.11
N ALA A 732 26.38 -49.65 -1.14
CA ALA A 732 26.44 -49.13 0.23
C ALA A 732 27.62 -49.72 1.02
N ASN A 733 28.16 -48.92 1.90
CA ASN A 733 28.77 -49.27 3.20
C ASN A 733 29.62 -48.09 3.70
N VAL A 734 29.82 -47.79 4.97
CA VAL A 734 29.59 -48.40 6.27
C VAL A 734 29.75 -47.30 7.33
N ALA A 735 28.89 -47.31 8.30
CA ALA A 735 29.01 -47.05 9.73
C ALA A 735 30.17 -46.22 10.34
N GLY A 736 29.83 -45.38 11.32
CA GLY A 736 30.44 -45.46 12.61
C GLY A 736 30.92 -44.18 13.28
N GLY A 737 30.31 -43.86 14.42
CA GLY A 737 30.95 -43.26 15.60
C GLY A 737 30.97 -41.72 15.61
N GLY A 738 30.32 -41.04 16.48
CA GLY A 738 30.38 -41.04 17.92
C GLY A 738 30.94 -39.74 18.47
N TYR A 739 30.10 -39.01 19.17
CA TYR A 739 30.35 -38.16 20.36
C TYR A 739 31.33 -36.97 20.37
N ASP A 740 30.74 -35.91 20.81
CA ASP A 740 31.10 -34.97 21.90
C ASP A 740 31.90 -33.69 21.61
N ASP A 741 31.32 -32.67 22.19
CA ASP A 741 31.88 -31.51 22.88
C ASP A 741 32.42 -30.30 22.12
N MET A 742 31.58 -29.25 22.27
CA MET A 742 31.89 -27.92 22.81
C MET A 742 33.06 -27.10 22.24
N VAL A 743 32.69 -25.80 22.11
CA VAL A 743 33.42 -24.53 22.18
C VAL A 743 33.55 -23.77 20.84
N PRO A 744 33.15 -22.50 20.82
CA PRO A 744 33.21 -21.67 19.62
C PRO A 744 34.64 -21.16 19.35
N PRO A 745 35.11 -21.15 18.13
CA PRO A 745 36.39 -20.52 17.81
C PRO A 745 36.18 -19.04 17.49
N GLY A 746 37.06 -18.26 18.06
CA GLY A 746 37.29 -16.88 17.77
C GLY A 746 37.80 -16.61 16.36
N ASP A 747 37.80 -15.33 16.03
CA ASP A 747 38.40 -14.67 14.89
C ASP A 747 39.62 -15.39 14.28
N VAL A 748 39.49 -15.70 12.98
CA VAL A 748 40.66 -15.92 12.13
C VAL A 748 40.52 -15.03 10.90
N GLY A 749 41.44 -14.07 10.79
CA GLY A 749 41.51 -13.08 9.71
C GLY A 749 41.62 -13.73 8.34
N GLY A 750 40.71 -13.31 7.44
CA GLY A 750 40.85 -13.49 6.01
C GLY A 750 41.82 -12.49 5.41
N PRO A 751 42.45 -12.77 4.27
CA PRO A 751 43.50 -11.93 3.71
C PRO A 751 42.96 -10.57 3.29
N GLN A 752 43.70 -9.53 3.68
CA GLN A 752 43.50 -8.16 3.26
C GLN A 752 43.56 -8.07 1.74
N ALA A 753 42.45 -7.73 1.11
CA ALA A 753 42.43 -7.23 -0.25
C ALA A 753 43.05 -5.82 -0.27
N SER A 754 44.04 -5.61 -1.14
CA SER A 754 44.65 -4.33 -1.43
C SER A 754 43.58 -3.28 -1.79
N PRO A 755 43.75 -2.01 -1.37
CA PRO A 755 42.77 -0.97 -1.68
C PRO A 755 42.73 -0.73 -3.18
N GLY A 756 41.70 -1.18 -3.84
CA GLY A 756 41.37 -0.80 -5.22
C GLY A 756 41.13 0.71 -5.27
N ALA A 757 41.78 1.35 -6.24
CA ALA A 757 41.65 2.76 -6.51
C ALA A 757 40.18 3.15 -6.60
N GLN A 758 39.74 4.06 -5.73
CA GLN A 758 38.44 4.69 -5.86
C GLN A 758 38.37 5.40 -7.21
N PRO A 759 37.28 5.31 -7.96
CA PRO A 759 37.11 6.08 -9.18
C PRO A 759 37.24 7.57 -8.82
N ARG A 760 38.10 8.29 -9.54
CA ARG A 760 38.26 9.76 -9.39
C ARG A 760 36.87 10.38 -9.58
N ARG A 761 36.44 11.14 -8.58
CA ARG A 761 35.23 11.95 -8.69
C ARG A 761 35.47 13.04 -9.72
N THR A 762 34.79 12.98 -10.86
CA THR A 762 34.78 14.04 -11.84
C THR A 762 34.21 15.29 -11.18
N THR A 763 35.01 16.35 -11.09
CA THR A 763 34.58 17.61 -10.47
C THR A 763 33.88 18.50 -11.49
N LEU A 764 33.14 19.51 -10.98
CA LEU A 764 32.54 20.54 -11.85
C LEU A 764 33.58 21.22 -12.76
N LEU A 765 34.81 21.30 -12.29
CA LEU A 765 35.94 21.89 -13.04
C LEU A 765 36.30 21.02 -14.26
N ASP A 766 36.28 19.71 -14.13
CA ASP A 766 36.52 18.76 -15.22
C ASP A 766 35.41 18.87 -16.28
N LEU A 767 34.17 19.11 -15.87
CA LEU A 767 33.03 19.31 -16.77
C LEU A 767 33.14 20.64 -17.56
N ILE A 768 33.64 21.70 -16.92
CA ILE A 768 33.81 23.03 -17.55
C ILE A 768 35.01 23.02 -18.52
N MET A 769 36.03 22.22 -18.21
CA MET A 769 37.29 22.15 -19.02
C MET A 769 37.23 21.09 -20.13
N GLY A 770 36.13 20.33 -20.25
CA GLY A 770 35.89 19.38 -21.35
C GLY A 770 36.79 18.13 -21.30
N GLN A 771 37.26 17.70 -20.11
CA GLN A 771 38.04 16.48 -19.88
C GLN A 771 37.22 15.37 -19.23
#